data_cfad1a3c2e9e518728fd5ca9656690bb
#
_entry.id   cfad1a3c2e9e518728fd5ca9656690bb
#
_cell.length_a   1.000
_cell.length_b   1.000
_cell.length_c   1.000
_cell.angle_alpha   90.00
_cell.angle_beta   90.00
_cell.angle_gamma   90.00
#
_symmetry.space_group_name_H-M   'P 1'
#
loop_
_entity.id
_entity.type
_entity.pdbx_description
1 polymer ?
#
loop_
_entity_poly.entity_id
_entity_poly.type
_entity_poly.pdbx_seq_one_letter_code
_entity_poly.pdbx_strand_id
1 'polypeptide(L)'
;MKFLNGEWLVEDGFEAKYAANIYTSRREGDKLVLFAPFNSPIRNAGMTLDGGILTIEVSSPRENIITTRLVNFALDRSHEPAFPLNADPENKVIIEEDDNEYRYRSGKLTLHVGKGDVIDFSYEYDGKLIAHSGFRSMGLVTDPEGKTHVLGQMDLGVDEKIYGMGERFTNFVKNGQQVIIWNRDGGTDSDQSYKNIPFYLSNRNYGLFVQDPGRVEFEVATERVSRVQFSLEDQEMTYSVVGGSSMKDVLTNYTALTGRAPLLADWTFGLWLSTSFTTDYNEKTVLEFVDGMLDRGIPLSCFHFDCRWMKELEWCNFQWDEDKFPDPEGLLRHLHERGVKACVWINSYIGQKSPLFKEGQEKGYFIKRTNGQVWQWDRWQAGMAIVDFTNPQAVEWYKNQLRHLMDQGVDCFKTDFGERIPTEDVVYYDGSDPVKMHNYYTYLYNKAVYEVMQERNGSENAILFARSATAGTQKFPIHWGGDCHSTYPAMAESLRAGLSFGMSGFGYWSHDIAGFEDKPTQDIYKRWTQFGLLSSHSRYHGSTAYKVPWLFGDEAVEVSREFTRLKLRLVPYLTSQAKITHETGVPMMRAMALEFQDDPACEDIDTQYMLGSDLLVAPIFREDSVARFYVPDAGGDHAGQAWTNLLTGKSYEPGHWYTETFDYHTLPLLVRPGADLKMLSEEDIDEQCKARGIATAEEGRRYAEQHPAVDY
;
A
#
# COMPACT_ATOMS: atom_id res chain seq x y z
N MET A 1 -0.77 -7.23 21.20
CA MET A 1 0.08 -7.63 22.36
C MET A 1 -0.46 -8.91 22.98
N LYS A 2 0.41 -9.87 23.35
CA LYS A 2 0.06 -11.10 24.07
C LYS A 2 0.29 -10.92 25.55
N PHE A 3 -0.65 -11.38 26.37
CA PHE A 3 -0.60 -11.22 27.84
C PHE A 3 -1.36 -12.32 28.59
N LEU A 4 -2.02 -13.26 27.89
CA LEU A 4 -2.76 -14.35 28.51
C LEU A 4 -1.88 -15.58 28.71
N ASN A 5 -2.06 -16.23 29.86
CA ASN A 5 -1.49 -17.52 30.17
C ASN A 5 -2.62 -18.58 30.15
N GLY A 6 -2.79 -19.20 28.99
CA GLY A 6 -3.93 -20.07 28.75
C GLY A 6 -5.25 -19.28 28.66
N GLU A 7 -6.34 -19.87 29.13
CA GLU A 7 -7.68 -19.29 29.00
C GLU A 7 -8.08 -18.37 30.15
N TRP A 8 -7.59 -18.62 31.33
CA TRP A 8 -8.10 -18.03 32.57
C TRP A 8 -7.15 -17.05 33.24
N LEU A 9 -5.86 -17.21 33.03
CA LEU A 9 -4.82 -16.46 33.73
C LEU A 9 -4.20 -15.40 32.83
N VAL A 10 -3.57 -14.44 33.46
CA VAL A 10 -2.75 -13.42 32.85
C VAL A 10 -1.29 -13.78 33.14
N GLU A 11 -0.37 -13.54 32.20
CA GLU A 11 1.06 -13.76 32.40
C GLU A 11 1.59 -12.95 33.59
N ASP A 12 2.62 -13.47 34.25
CA ASP A 12 3.24 -12.81 35.41
C ASP A 12 3.69 -11.37 35.04
N GLY A 13 3.29 -10.45 35.91
CA GLY A 13 3.62 -9.03 35.76
C GLY A 13 2.63 -8.22 34.91
N PHE A 14 1.69 -8.86 34.21
CA PHE A 14 0.61 -8.16 33.54
C PHE A 14 -0.62 -8.00 34.45
N GLU A 15 -1.33 -6.87 34.27
CA GLU A 15 -2.63 -6.63 34.90
C GLU A 15 -3.65 -6.27 33.81
N ALA A 16 -4.80 -6.99 33.76
CA ALA A 16 -5.86 -6.74 32.80
C ALA A 16 -7.14 -6.22 33.50
N LYS A 17 -7.71 -5.14 32.98
CA LYS A 17 -8.96 -4.53 33.42
C LYS A 17 -9.92 -4.47 32.24
N TYR A 18 -11.04 -5.18 32.33
CA TYR A 18 -12.03 -5.23 31.25
C TYR A 18 -13.28 -4.44 31.60
N ALA A 19 -13.83 -3.72 30.62
CA ALA A 19 -15.16 -3.17 30.73
C ALA A 19 -16.17 -4.29 31.04
N ALA A 20 -16.92 -4.15 32.12
CA ALA A 20 -17.83 -5.21 32.58
C ALA A 20 -19.15 -5.16 31.82
N ASN A 21 -19.85 -4.02 31.89
CA ASN A 21 -21.13 -3.75 31.25
C ASN A 21 -21.33 -2.25 31.04
N ILE A 22 -22.44 -1.83 30.48
CA ILE A 22 -22.81 -0.41 30.40
C ILE A 22 -23.59 -0.04 31.65
N TYR A 23 -22.99 0.80 32.51
CA TYR A 23 -23.62 1.31 33.72
C TYR A 23 -24.64 2.41 33.44
N THR A 24 -24.28 3.37 32.60
CA THR A 24 -25.12 4.49 32.21
C THR A 24 -24.64 5.07 30.88
N SER A 25 -25.49 5.92 30.28
CA SER A 25 -25.18 6.57 29.02
C SER A 25 -25.63 8.03 29.02
N ARG A 26 -25.15 8.78 28.05
CA ARG A 26 -25.72 10.07 27.68
C ARG A 26 -25.61 10.29 26.18
N ARG A 27 -26.52 11.09 25.65
CA ARG A 27 -26.48 11.53 24.26
C ARG A 27 -25.86 12.93 24.19
N GLU A 28 -24.88 13.12 23.32
CA GLU A 28 -24.22 14.39 23.05
C GLU A 28 -24.30 14.72 21.55
N GLY A 29 -25.38 15.40 21.15
CA GLY A 29 -25.69 15.61 19.73
C GLY A 29 -25.86 14.27 18.99
N ASP A 30 -25.00 14.02 18.03
CA ASP A 30 -24.97 12.78 17.24
C ASP A 30 -24.04 11.70 17.83
N LYS A 31 -23.53 11.91 19.04
CA LYS A 31 -22.73 10.90 19.76
C LYS A 31 -23.55 10.22 20.84
N LEU A 32 -23.26 8.92 21.02
CA LEU A 32 -23.67 8.13 22.17
C LEU A 32 -22.45 7.91 23.06
N VAL A 33 -22.51 8.43 24.29
CA VAL A 33 -21.43 8.26 25.28
C VAL A 33 -21.89 7.25 26.33
N LEU A 34 -21.09 6.19 26.52
CA LEU A 34 -21.37 5.06 27.40
C LEU A 34 -20.30 5.02 28.49
N PHE A 35 -20.70 4.66 29.71
CA PHE A 35 -19.81 4.53 30.86
C PHE A 35 -19.78 3.07 31.32
N ALA A 36 -18.63 2.42 31.19
CA ALA A 36 -18.44 1.01 31.49
C ALA A 36 -17.43 0.82 32.64
N PRO A 37 -17.86 0.34 33.83
CA PRO A 37 -16.95 0.07 34.93
C PRO A 37 -16.03 -1.11 34.60
N PHE A 38 -14.84 -1.11 35.20
CA PHE A 38 -13.93 -2.24 35.05
C PHE A 38 -14.28 -3.39 35.99
N ASN A 39 -14.17 -4.60 35.47
CA ASN A 39 -14.21 -5.90 36.14
C ASN A 39 -15.55 -6.32 36.77
N SER A 40 -16.38 -5.37 37.23
CA SER A 40 -17.66 -5.73 37.85
C SER A 40 -18.74 -4.66 37.64
N PRO A 41 -20.01 -5.04 37.46
CA PRO A 41 -21.12 -4.09 37.33
C PRO A 41 -21.30 -3.20 38.57
N ILE A 42 -21.61 -1.95 38.35
CA ILE A 42 -22.02 -0.98 39.38
C ILE A 42 -23.51 -1.22 39.73
N ARG A 43 -23.80 -1.53 40.99
CA ARG A 43 -25.16 -1.82 41.48
C ARG A 43 -25.76 -0.68 42.31
N ASN A 44 -24.95 0.25 42.80
CA ASN A 44 -25.39 1.43 43.53
C ASN A 44 -24.37 2.56 43.40
N ALA A 45 -24.78 3.78 43.69
CA ALA A 45 -23.95 4.99 43.52
C ALA A 45 -22.62 4.94 44.30
N GLY A 46 -22.55 4.27 45.43
CA GLY A 46 -21.30 4.13 46.20
C GLY A 46 -20.23 3.30 45.46
N MET A 47 -20.63 2.39 44.60
CA MET A 47 -19.69 1.58 43.79
C MET A 47 -19.04 2.38 42.63
N THR A 48 -19.42 3.62 42.43
CA THR A 48 -18.70 4.53 41.48
C THR A 48 -17.44 5.12 42.11
N LEU A 49 -17.26 4.97 43.40
CA LEU A 49 -16.09 5.45 44.12
C LEU A 49 -15.01 4.34 44.13
N ASP A 50 -13.77 4.77 44.03
CA ASP A 50 -12.59 3.89 44.08
C ASP A 50 -12.58 2.79 43.00
N GLY A 51 -13.15 3.09 41.82
CA GLY A 51 -13.18 2.19 40.68
C GLY A 51 -13.00 2.93 39.35
N GLY A 52 -12.21 2.36 38.43
CA GLY A 52 -12.04 2.89 37.07
C GLY A 52 -13.31 2.69 36.23
N ILE A 53 -13.56 3.63 35.34
CA ILE A 53 -14.67 3.57 34.37
C ILE A 53 -14.11 3.91 32.99
N LEU A 54 -14.27 2.98 32.05
CA LEU A 54 -13.96 3.24 30.65
C LEU A 54 -15.08 4.08 30.04
N THR A 55 -14.72 5.22 29.46
CA THR A 55 -15.66 6.00 28.65
C THR A 55 -15.61 5.51 27.22
N ILE A 56 -16.75 5.16 26.65
CA ILE A 56 -16.89 4.65 25.29
C ILE A 56 -17.73 5.65 24.51
N GLU A 57 -17.14 6.33 23.55
CA GLU A 57 -17.84 7.28 22.67
C GLU A 57 -18.11 6.62 21.33
N VAL A 58 -19.38 6.62 20.90
CA VAL A 58 -19.81 6.12 19.60
C VAL A 58 -20.22 7.29 18.72
N SER A 59 -19.66 7.35 17.51
CA SER A 59 -19.93 8.39 16.51
C SER A 59 -19.89 7.81 15.10
N SER A 60 -20.24 8.61 14.09
CA SER A 60 -20.13 8.18 12.68
C SER A 60 -19.61 9.33 11.83
N PRO A 61 -18.44 9.18 11.19
CA PRO A 61 -17.89 10.20 10.31
C PRO A 61 -18.54 10.21 8.91
N ARG A 62 -19.13 9.10 8.49
CA ARG A 62 -19.80 8.91 7.19
C ARG A 62 -20.82 7.78 7.28
N GLU A 63 -21.75 7.70 6.32
CA GLU A 63 -22.65 6.54 6.19
C GLU A 63 -21.86 5.21 6.16
N ASN A 64 -22.44 4.20 6.80
CA ASN A 64 -21.90 2.84 6.88
C ASN A 64 -20.56 2.72 7.64
N ILE A 65 -20.19 3.73 8.40
CA ILE A 65 -19.00 3.72 9.27
C ILE A 65 -19.41 4.14 10.67
N ILE A 66 -19.13 3.28 11.65
CA ILE A 66 -19.35 3.57 13.07
C ILE A 66 -18.00 3.56 13.78
N THR A 67 -17.67 4.66 14.43
CA THR A 67 -16.43 4.88 15.16
C THR A 67 -16.66 4.73 16.65
N THR A 68 -15.84 3.95 17.32
CA THR A 68 -15.81 3.75 18.75
C THR A 68 -14.48 4.30 19.29
N ARG A 69 -14.55 5.19 20.29
CA ARG A 69 -13.39 5.71 21.02
C ARG A 69 -13.46 5.22 22.45
N LEU A 70 -12.43 4.52 22.89
CA LEU A 70 -12.24 4.02 24.24
C LEU A 70 -11.32 4.99 24.98
N VAL A 71 -11.75 5.54 26.11
CA VAL A 71 -10.97 6.53 26.89
C VAL A 71 -10.90 6.09 28.35
N ASN A 72 -9.66 5.88 28.83
CA ASN A 72 -9.37 5.71 30.25
C ASN A 72 -9.10 7.06 30.90
N PHE A 73 -8.07 7.79 30.43
CA PHE A 73 -7.74 9.13 30.90
C PHE A 73 -7.82 10.11 29.73
N ALA A 74 -8.48 11.24 29.96
CA ALA A 74 -8.56 12.32 28.97
C ALA A 74 -7.25 13.11 28.98
N LEU A 75 -6.37 12.83 28.04
CA LEU A 75 -5.09 13.51 27.84
C LEU A 75 -5.23 14.66 26.83
N ASP A 76 -4.31 15.62 26.90
CA ASP A 76 -4.16 16.63 25.85
C ASP A 76 -3.48 15.98 24.62
N ARG A 77 -4.18 15.99 23.49
CA ARG A 77 -3.78 15.40 22.23
C ARG A 77 -3.47 16.44 21.14
N SER A 78 -3.36 17.71 21.51
CA SER A 78 -3.22 18.82 20.56
C SER A 78 -1.96 18.75 19.68
N HIS A 79 -0.93 18.01 20.12
CA HIS A 79 0.33 17.81 19.41
C HIS A 79 0.47 16.42 18.80
N GLU A 80 -0.56 15.57 18.84
CA GLU A 80 -0.48 14.24 18.26
C GLU A 80 -0.86 14.25 16.77
N PRO A 81 -0.05 13.62 15.92
CA PRO A 81 -0.43 13.43 14.53
C PRO A 81 -1.66 12.52 14.42
N ALA A 82 -2.57 12.87 13.52
CA ALA A 82 -3.78 12.11 13.25
C ALA A 82 -3.94 11.91 11.74
N PHE A 83 -4.49 10.77 11.34
CA PHE A 83 -4.84 10.55 9.94
C PHE A 83 -5.89 11.56 9.48
N PRO A 84 -5.67 12.27 8.36
CA PRO A 84 -6.68 13.16 7.82
C PRO A 84 -7.83 12.33 7.22
N LEU A 85 -9.01 12.49 7.80
CA LEU A 85 -10.20 11.75 7.42
C LEU A 85 -11.21 12.69 6.73
N ASN A 86 -11.83 12.19 5.66
CA ASN A 86 -12.87 12.89 4.92
C ASN A 86 -14.24 12.63 5.56
N ALA A 87 -14.49 13.23 6.73
CA ALA A 87 -15.81 13.16 7.35
C ALA A 87 -16.86 13.89 6.49
N ASP A 88 -18.08 13.35 6.48
CA ASP A 88 -19.22 13.98 5.83
C ASP A 88 -20.04 14.76 6.86
N PRO A 89 -20.04 16.11 6.82
CA PRO A 89 -20.77 16.91 7.79
C PRO A 89 -22.29 16.79 7.67
N GLU A 90 -22.78 16.27 6.55
CA GLU A 90 -24.23 16.04 6.32
C GLU A 90 -24.67 14.61 6.72
N ASN A 91 -23.72 13.79 7.20
CA ASN A 91 -24.04 12.42 7.64
C ASN A 91 -25.06 12.44 8.76
N LYS A 92 -26.10 11.63 8.65
CA LYS A 92 -27.18 11.53 9.62
C LYS A 92 -27.15 10.22 10.36
N VAL A 93 -27.23 10.30 11.67
CA VAL A 93 -27.31 9.12 12.51
C VAL A 93 -28.67 9.07 13.23
N ILE A 94 -29.10 7.85 13.56
CA ILE A 94 -30.26 7.60 14.36
C ILE A 94 -29.84 6.89 15.64
N ILE A 95 -30.18 7.47 16.78
CA ILE A 95 -29.92 6.89 18.09
C ILE A 95 -31.25 6.55 18.74
N GLU A 96 -31.46 5.28 19.00
CA GLU A 96 -32.66 4.75 19.68
C GLU A 96 -32.24 4.01 20.96
N GLU A 97 -33.16 3.92 21.90
CA GLU A 97 -32.96 3.24 23.17
C GLU A 97 -34.27 2.56 23.60
N ASP A 98 -34.14 1.32 24.05
CA ASP A 98 -35.23 0.60 24.72
C ASP A 98 -34.72 -0.04 26.04
N ASP A 99 -35.51 -0.91 26.65
CA ASP A 99 -35.17 -1.55 27.94
C ASP A 99 -33.96 -2.47 27.86
N ASN A 100 -33.65 -3.00 26.66
CA ASN A 100 -32.63 -4.05 26.47
C ASN A 100 -31.34 -3.55 25.82
N GLU A 101 -31.42 -2.49 24.99
CA GLU A 101 -30.29 -2.04 24.18
C GLU A 101 -30.34 -0.56 23.81
N TYR A 102 -29.17 -0.02 23.38
CA TYR A 102 -29.03 1.17 22.56
C TYR A 102 -28.79 0.75 21.13
N ARG A 103 -29.40 1.44 20.18
CA ARG A 103 -29.14 1.28 18.75
C ARG A 103 -28.57 2.55 18.17
N TYR A 104 -27.41 2.45 17.54
CA TYR A 104 -26.74 3.54 16.84
C TYR A 104 -26.66 3.19 15.34
N ARG A 105 -27.36 3.91 14.48
CA ARG A 105 -27.45 3.60 13.05
C ARG A 105 -26.89 4.74 12.20
N SER A 106 -26.03 4.40 11.24
CA SER A 106 -25.52 5.26 10.18
C SER A 106 -25.64 4.55 8.83
N GLY A 107 -26.48 5.09 7.94
CA GLY A 107 -26.84 4.43 6.68
C GLY A 107 -27.48 3.05 6.94
N LYS A 108 -26.87 1.99 6.40
CA LYS A 108 -27.28 0.59 6.58
C LYS A 108 -26.58 -0.12 7.74
N LEU A 109 -25.56 0.48 8.32
CA LEU A 109 -24.82 -0.07 9.44
C LEU A 109 -25.50 0.34 10.76
N THR A 110 -25.79 -0.65 11.60
CA THR A 110 -26.35 -0.45 12.95
C THR A 110 -25.45 -1.12 13.99
N LEU A 111 -25.08 -0.37 15.02
CA LEU A 111 -24.50 -0.92 16.24
C LEU A 111 -25.59 -1.10 17.29
N HIS A 112 -25.72 -2.30 17.81
CA HIS A 112 -26.52 -2.66 18.97
C HIS A 112 -25.62 -2.75 20.19
N VAL A 113 -25.96 -2.05 21.26
CA VAL A 113 -25.25 -2.10 22.53
C VAL A 113 -26.16 -2.63 23.61
N GLY A 114 -25.91 -3.84 24.06
CA GLY A 114 -26.70 -4.51 25.09
C GLY A 114 -26.63 -3.84 26.46
N LYS A 115 -27.75 -3.79 27.19
CA LYS A 115 -27.85 -3.28 28.58
C LYS A 115 -27.75 -4.41 29.63
N GLY A 116 -27.25 -5.57 29.25
CA GLY A 116 -27.08 -6.72 30.12
C GLY A 116 -25.92 -6.57 31.13
N ASP A 117 -25.61 -7.68 31.79
CA ASP A 117 -24.54 -7.74 32.81
C ASP A 117 -23.11 -7.84 32.21
N VAL A 118 -23.01 -7.92 30.91
CA VAL A 118 -21.74 -7.99 30.16
C VAL A 118 -21.71 -7.01 28.99
N ILE A 119 -20.54 -6.60 28.57
CA ILE A 119 -20.35 -5.86 27.32
C ILE A 119 -20.85 -6.71 26.15
N ASP A 120 -21.68 -6.09 25.30
CA ASP A 120 -22.26 -6.71 24.12
C ASP A 120 -22.47 -5.64 23.03
N PHE A 121 -21.63 -5.69 22.00
CA PHE A 121 -21.64 -4.79 20.85
C PHE A 121 -21.78 -5.63 19.59
N SER A 122 -22.94 -5.56 18.96
CA SER A 122 -23.25 -6.28 17.71
C SER A 122 -23.41 -5.31 16.55
N TYR A 123 -22.70 -5.56 15.47
CA TYR A 123 -22.77 -4.73 14.24
C TYR A 123 -23.56 -5.47 13.17
N GLU A 124 -24.63 -4.84 12.69
CA GLU A 124 -25.45 -5.36 11.61
C GLU A 124 -25.38 -4.45 10.39
N TYR A 125 -25.24 -5.04 9.20
CA TYR A 125 -25.36 -4.34 7.94
C TYR A 125 -26.57 -4.86 7.18
N ASP A 126 -27.53 -3.97 6.92
CA ASP A 126 -28.79 -4.30 6.25
C ASP A 126 -29.54 -5.49 6.90
N GLY A 127 -29.53 -5.55 8.25
CA GLY A 127 -30.18 -6.60 9.07
C GLY A 127 -29.39 -7.91 9.20
N LYS A 128 -28.17 -8.00 8.67
CA LYS A 128 -27.27 -9.15 8.80
C LYS A 128 -26.14 -8.84 9.79
N LEU A 129 -25.94 -9.69 10.80
CA LEU A 129 -24.80 -9.60 11.71
C LEU A 129 -23.48 -9.79 10.94
N ILE A 130 -22.58 -8.81 11.04
CA ILE A 130 -21.28 -8.82 10.38
C ILE A 130 -20.10 -8.87 11.34
N ALA A 131 -20.23 -8.31 12.56
CA ALA A 131 -19.18 -8.30 13.57
C ALA A 131 -19.79 -8.26 14.98
N HIS A 132 -19.05 -8.79 15.95
CA HIS A 132 -19.47 -8.81 17.35
C HIS A 132 -18.26 -8.61 18.27
N SER A 133 -18.49 -7.90 19.38
CA SER A 133 -17.48 -7.62 20.41
C SER A 133 -18.15 -7.81 21.79
N GLY A 134 -17.86 -8.93 22.44
CA GLY A 134 -18.59 -9.38 23.61
C GLY A 134 -17.78 -9.35 24.91
N PHE A 135 -18.00 -10.33 25.76
CA PHE A 135 -17.38 -10.45 27.08
C PHE A 135 -15.86 -10.32 27.05
N ARG A 136 -15.30 -9.41 27.86
CA ARG A 136 -13.85 -9.11 27.97
C ARG A 136 -13.21 -8.66 26.65
N SER A 137 -13.95 -7.93 25.82
CA SER A 137 -13.47 -7.49 24.53
C SER A 137 -12.89 -6.07 24.49
N MET A 138 -13.11 -5.29 25.55
CA MET A 138 -12.64 -3.91 25.66
C MET A 138 -12.01 -3.68 27.02
N GLY A 139 -10.88 -3.00 27.09
CA GLY A 139 -10.24 -2.76 28.38
C GLY A 139 -8.83 -2.20 28.29
N LEU A 140 -8.12 -2.38 29.39
CA LEU A 140 -6.75 -1.95 29.57
C LEU A 140 -5.89 -3.13 30.02
N VAL A 141 -4.65 -3.15 29.55
CA VAL A 141 -3.63 -4.07 30.02
C VAL A 141 -2.42 -3.26 30.45
N THR A 142 -1.97 -3.42 31.68
CA THR A 142 -0.70 -2.88 32.14
C THR A 142 0.36 -3.97 32.01
N ASP A 143 1.46 -3.66 31.33
CA ASP A 143 2.57 -4.58 31.11
C ASP A 143 3.54 -4.60 32.31
N PRO A 144 4.54 -5.51 32.34
CA PRO A 144 5.51 -5.60 33.43
C PRO A 144 6.39 -4.34 33.60
N GLU A 145 6.46 -3.48 32.61
CA GLU A 145 7.17 -2.19 32.66
C GLU A 145 6.28 -1.06 33.23
N GLY A 146 5.02 -1.36 33.51
CA GLY A 146 4.03 -0.40 34.04
C GLY A 146 3.37 0.47 32.95
N LYS A 147 3.53 0.13 31.69
CA LYS A 147 2.91 0.83 30.57
C LYS A 147 1.47 0.33 30.38
N THR A 148 0.57 1.26 30.07
CA THR A 148 -0.83 0.94 29.81
C THR A 148 -1.08 0.77 28.33
N HIS A 149 -1.77 -0.30 27.97
CA HIS A 149 -2.22 -0.59 26.63
C HIS A 149 -3.75 -0.62 26.59
N VAL A 150 -4.35 0.08 25.64
CA VAL A 150 -5.78 -0.03 25.38
C VAL A 150 -6.03 -1.21 24.45
N LEU A 151 -7.06 -1.98 24.77
CA LEU A 151 -7.41 -3.23 24.13
C LEU A 151 -8.80 -3.19 23.53
N GLY A 152 -8.93 -3.63 22.29
CA GLY A 152 -10.18 -3.96 21.62
C GLY A 152 -10.13 -5.35 21.01
N GLN A 153 -11.27 -6.04 20.95
CA GLN A 153 -11.38 -7.36 20.30
C GLN A 153 -12.67 -7.48 19.52
N MET A 154 -12.62 -8.15 18.37
CA MET A 154 -13.77 -8.63 17.61
C MET A 154 -13.78 -10.15 17.61
N ASP A 155 -14.94 -10.75 17.78
CA ASP A 155 -15.09 -12.19 17.64
C ASP A 155 -14.78 -12.61 16.20
N LEU A 156 -14.12 -13.75 16.05
CA LEU A 156 -13.77 -14.35 14.77
C LEU A 156 -14.70 -15.56 14.54
N GLY A 157 -15.56 -15.45 13.53
CA GLY A 157 -16.52 -16.50 13.18
C GLY A 157 -15.86 -17.74 12.57
N VAL A 158 -16.61 -18.84 12.54
CA VAL A 158 -16.21 -20.03 11.77
C VAL A 158 -16.12 -19.65 10.31
N ASP A 159 -15.05 -20.07 9.62
CA ASP A 159 -14.74 -19.75 8.23
C ASP A 159 -14.54 -18.26 7.94
N GLU A 160 -14.40 -17.43 8.96
CA GLU A 160 -14.05 -16.02 8.77
C GLU A 160 -12.56 -15.87 8.46
N LYS A 161 -12.26 -15.15 7.39
CA LYS A 161 -10.91 -14.83 6.91
C LYS A 161 -10.63 -13.35 7.04
N ILE A 162 -9.44 -13.04 7.50
CA ILE A 162 -8.95 -11.66 7.68
C ILE A 162 -7.84 -11.38 6.67
N TYR A 163 -7.93 -10.22 5.99
CA TYR A 163 -7.01 -9.77 4.95
C TYR A 163 -6.51 -8.35 5.24
N GLY A 164 -5.48 -7.90 4.49
CA GLY A 164 -5.02 -6.51 4.51
C GLY A 164 -3.89 -6.27 5.50
N MET A 165 -3.98 -5.20 6.30
CA MET A 165 -2.96 -4.69 7.23
C MET A 165 -1.69 -4.17 6.53
N GLY A 166 -1.81 -3.70 5.29
CA GLY A 166 -0.73 -3.19 4.47
C GLY A 166 -0.11 -4.21 3.52
N GLU A 167 1.08 -3.89 3.03
CA GLU A 167 1.87 -4.75 2.16
C GLU A 167 2.56 -5.82 3.01
N ARG A 168 2.15 -7.08 2.86
CA ARG A 168 2.63 -8.18 3.70
C ARG A 168 3.13 -9.34 2.85
N PHE A 169 4.40 -9.67 3.01
CA PHE A 169 5.07 -10.79 2.33
C PHE A 169 4.74 -12.15 2.95
N THR A 170 4.27 -12.17 4.21
CA THR A 170 3.74 -13.34 4.92
C THR A 170 2.43 -13.83 4.31
N ASN A 171 1.87 -14.94 4.80
CA ASN A 171 0.65 -15.55 4.28
C ASN A 171 -0.46 -14.51 4.02
N PHE A 172 -1.16 -14.66 2.90
CA PHE A 172 -2.18 -13.73 2.44
C PHE A 172 -3.34 -13.60 3.43
N VAL A 173 -3.91 -14.72 3.89
CA VAL A 173 -4.87 -14.76 5.00
C VAL A 173 -4.14 -14.56 6.31
N LYS A 174 -4.63 -13.63 7.16
CA LYS A 174 -3.94 -13.22 8.39
C LYS A 174 -4.28 -14.07 9.61
N ASN A 175 -5.25 -14.97 9.52
CA ASN A 175 -5.59 -15.90 10.59
C ASN A 175 -4.35 -16.69 11.05
N GLY A 176 -4.08 -16.70 12.36
CA GLY A 176 -2.87 -17.32 12.92
C GLY A 176 -1.62 -16.43 12.89
N GLN A 177 -1.74 -15.15 12.59
CA GLN A 177 -0.62 -14.21 12.54
C GLN A 177 -0.75 -13.08 13.57
N GLN A 178 0.38 -12.71 14.15
CA GLN A 178 0.57 -11.40 14.79
C GLN A 178 1.04 -10.42 13.73
N VAL A 179 0.40 -9.25 13.66
CA VAL A 179 0.77 -8.19 12.72
C VAL A 179 0.99 -6.89 13.48
N ILE A 180 2.21 -6.37 13.40
CA ILE A 180 2.59 -5.10 14.03
C ILE A 180 2.58 -4.01 12.96
N ILE A 181 1.80 -2.95 13.20
CA ILE A 181 1.75 -1.76 12.34
C ILE A 181 2.91 -0.85 12.74
N TRP A 182 4.04 -1.08 12.10
CA TRP A 182 5.27 -0.32 12.35
C TRP A 182 6.15 -0.35 11.10
N ASN A 183 6.33 0.80 10.47
CA ASN A 183 7.09 0.89 9.23
C ASN A 183 8.56 0.56 9.46
N ARG A 184 9.06 -0.45 8.74
CA ARG A 184 10.45 -0.90 8.78
C ARG A 184 10.95 -1.20 7.38
N ASP A 185 12.24 -1.11 7.22
CA ASP A 185 12.93 -1.62 6.05
C ASP A 185 12.78 -3.15 6.02
N GLY A 186 11.97 -3.61 5.08
CA GLY A 186 11.53 -5.00 4.94
C GLY A 186 11.76 -5.51 3.52
N GLY A 187 10.84 -6.30 3.03
CA GLY A 187 10.87 -6.89 1.69
C GLY A 187 10.59 -8.37 1.72
N THR A 188 10.84 -9.03 0.60
CA THR A 188 10.69 -10.48 0.50
C THR A 188 11.59 -11.21 1.51
N ASP A 189 11.17 -12.41 1.92
CA ASP A 189 11.82 -13.20 2.98
C ASP A 189 11.80 -12.52 4.38
N SER A 190 10.84 -11.59 4.60
CA SER A 190 10.71 -10.86 5.86
C SER A 190 9.23 -10.67 6.25
N ASP A 191 8.96 -10.59 7.57
CA ASP A 191 7.68 -10.17 8.13
C ASP A 191 7.56 -8.64 8.29
N GLN A 192 8.65 -7.91 8.03
CA GLN A 192 8.71 -6.46 8.08
C GLN A 192 8.21 -5.85 6.77
N SER A 193 7.66 -4.64 6.86
CA SER A 193 7.12 -3.93 5.70
C SER A 193 7.37 -2.43 5.80
N TYR A 194 7.55 -1.81 4.65
CA TYR A 194 7.59 -0.35 4.49
C TYR A 194 6.21 0.31 4.54
N LYS A 195 5.14 -0.49 4.42
CA LYS A 195 3.77 -0.04 4.22
C LYS A 195 2.82 -0.76 5.16
N ASN A 196 2.68 -0.21 6.35
CA ASN A 196 1.83 -0.73 7.40
C ASN A 196 0.55 0.09 7.50
N ILE A 197 -0.60 -0.57 7.35
CA ILE A 197 -1.91 0.06 7.37
C ILE A 197 -2.73 -0.55 8.50
N PRO A 198 -3.19 0.23 9.49
CA PRO A 198 -3.95 -0.29 10.63
C PRO A 198 -5.42 -0.58 10.26
N PHE A 199 -5.61 -1.30 9.15
CA PHE A 199 -6.91 -1.68 8.61
C PHE A 199 -6.89 -3.14 8.17
N TYR A 200 -7.88 -3.90 8.62
CA TYR A 200 -8.16 -5.22 8.06
C TYR A 200 -9.54 -5.32 7.42
N LEU A 201 -9.69 -6.25 6.50
CA LEU A 201 -10.90 -6.59 5.79
C LEU A 201 -11.30 -8.03 6.10
N SER A 202 -12.59 -8.24 6.45
CA SER A 202 -13.17 -9.56 6.70
C SER A 202 -14.06 -10.01 5.54
N ASN A 203 -14.04 -11.32 5.22
CA ASN A 203 -15.00 -11.91 4.27
C ASN A 203 -16.45 -11.89 4.80
N ARG A 204 -16.68 -11.38 6.02
CA ARG A 204 -18.02 -11.07 6.58
C ARG A 204 -18.56 -9.71 6.16
N ASN A 205 -17.92 -9.04 5.20
CA ASN A 205 -18.30 -7.73 4.66
C ASN A 205 -18.22 -6.59 5.68
N TYR A 206 -17.17 -6.62 6.51
CA TYR A 206 -16.78 -5.48 7.30
C TYR A 206 -15.27 -5.28 7.25
N GLY A 207 -14.84 -4.08 7.54
CA GLY A 207 -13.45 -3.73 7.82
C GLY A 207 -13.32 -3.08 9.19
N LEU A 208 -12.16 -3.21 9.80
CA LEU A 208 -11.84 -2.49 11.04
C LEU A 208 -10.60 -1.64 10.83
N PHE A 209 -10.72 -0.36 11.13
CA PHE A 209 -9.67 0.64 11.00
C PHE A 209 -9.35 1.24 12.37
N VAL A 210 -8.13 1.02 12.89
CA VAL A 210 -7.62 1.71 14.07
C VAL A 210 -7.08 3.07 13.64
N GLN A 211 -7.68 4.15 14.15
CA GLN A 211 -7.38 5.53 13.73
C GLN A 211 -6.19 6.12 14.48
N ASP A 212 -5.14 5.35 14.65
CA ASP A 212 -3.92 5.78 15.33
C ASP A 212 -2.69 5.49 14.48
N PRO A 213 -1.82 6.48 14.22
CA PRO A 213 -0.59 6.29 13.45
C PRO A 213 0.54 5.66 14.26
N GLY A 214 0.38 5.46 15.56
CA GLY A 214 1.36 4.83 16.43
C GLY A 214 1.51 3.33 16.17
N ARG A 215 2.13 2.65 17.13
CA ARG A 215 2.36 1.21 17.05
C ARG A 215 1.10 0.42 17.45
N VAL A 216 0.32 0.01 16.47
CA VAL A 216 -0.82 -0.88 16.69
C VAL A 216 -0.41 -2.34 16.50
N GLU A 217 -0.82 -3.21 17.40
CA GLU A 217 -0.56 -4.65 17.33
C GLU A 217 -1.88 -5.40 17.13
N PHE A 218 -1.93 -6.23 16.09
CA PHE A 218 -3.04 -7.13 15.81
C PHE A 218 -2.65 -8.56 16.10
N GLU A 219 -3.47 -9.24 16.92
CA GLU A 219 -3.39 -10.67 17.20
C GLU A 219 -4.57 -11.35 16.50
N VAL A 220 -4.34 -11.87 15.30
CA VAL A 220 -5.40 -12.51 14.50
C VAL A 220 -5.43 -13.99 14.81
N ALA A 221 -6.35 -14.44 15.67
CA ALA A 221 -6.45 -15.83 16.15
C ALA A 221 -5.15 -16.34 16.80
N THR A 222 -4.37 -15.49 17.44
CA THR A 222 -3.07 -15.85 18.05
C THR A 222 -3.05 -15.68 19.56
N GLU A 223 -3.74 -14.70 20.13
CA GLU A 223 -3.94 -14.58 21.58
C GLU A 223 -5.14 -15.42 22.00
N ARG A 224 -6.30 -15.20 21.38
CA ARG A 224 -7.46 -16.06 21.39
C ARG A 224 -7.79 -16.50 19.97
N VAL A 225 -7.87 -17.80 19.74
CA VAL A 225 -8.10 -18.34 18.38
C VAL A 225 -9.46 -17.96 17.79
N SER A 226 -10.41 -17.57 18.64
CA SER A 226 -11.75 -17.12 18.26
C SER A 226 -11.90 -15.59 18.18
N ARG A 227 -10.79 -14.83 18.14
CA ARG A 227 -10.83 -13.36 18.14
C ARG A 227 -9.73 -12.74 17.30
N VAL A 228 -10.04 -11.54 16.80
CA VAL A 228 -9.04 -10.55 16.36
C VAL A 228 -8.90 -9.55 17.49
N GLN A 229 -7.74 -9.50 18.12
CA GLN A 229 -7.39 -8.52 19.13
C GLN A 229 -6.54 -7.42 18.51
N PHE A 230 -6.79 -6.18 18.89
CA PHE A 230 -5.98 -5.02 18.52
C PHE A 230 -5.69 -4.17 19.76
N SER A 231 -4.45 -3.71 19.88
CA SER A 231 -3.98 -2.96 21.04
C SER A 231 -2.92 -1.93 20.69
N LEU A 232 -2.80 -0.90 21.51
CA LEU A 232 -1.73 0.09 21.43
C LEU A 232 -1.37 0.62 22.81
N GLU A 233 -0.12 1.03 23.01
CA GLU A 233 0.38 1.67 24.22
C GLU A 233 -0.15 3.10 24.29
N ASP A 234 -1.26 3.30 25.04
CA ASP A 234 -1.90 4.59 25.21
C ASP A 234 -2.96 4.51 26.33
N GLN A 235 -3.62 5.65 26.63
CA GLN A 235 -4.78 5.79 27.52
C GLN A 235 -6.10 5.85 26.76
N GLU A 236 -6.05 5.91 25.43
CA GLU A 236 -7.23 5.88 24.58
C GLU A 236 -6.95 5.17 23.25
N MET A 237 -8.00 4.71 22.61
CA MET A 237 -7.95 4.13 21.28
C MET A 237 -9.22 4.44 20.51
N THR A 238 -9.07 4.87 19.26
CA THR A 238 -10.20 5.07 18.34
C THR A 238 -10.13 4.06 17.21
N TYR A 239 -11.24 3.36 16.96
CA TYR A 239 -11.37 2.46 15.82
C TYR A 239 -12.73 2.62 15.14
N SER A 240 -12.79 2.31 13.85
CA SER A 240 -14.02 2.31 13.07
C SER A 240 -14.32 0.93 12.53
N VAL A 241 -15.57 0.52 12.64
CA VAL A 241 -16.15 -0.59 11.88
C VAL A 241 -16.77 0.00 10.61
N VAL A 242 -16.34 -0.52 9.47
CA VAL A 242 -16.80 -0.12 8.13
C VAL A 242 -17.62 -1.26 7.56
N GLY A 243 -18.92 -1.06 7.34
CA GLY A 243 -19.80 -2.08 6.77
C GLY A 243 -19.94 -1.93 5.26
N GLY A 244 -20.34 -3.02 4.60
CA GLY A 244 -20.64 -3.03 3.18
C GLY A 244 -21.50 -4.24 2.78
N SER A 245 -22.05 -4.23 1.56
CA SER A 245 -22.76 -5.36 0.98
C SER A 245 -21.81 -6.44 0.45
N SER A 246 -20.55 -6.09 0.24
CA SER A 246 -19.46 -6.94 -0.21
C SER A 246 -18.12 -6.39 0.29
N MET A 247 -17.03 -7.16 0.20
CA MET A 247 -15.68 -6.64 0.51
C MET A 247 -15.29 -5.44 -0.37
N LYS A 248 -15.71 -5.40 -1.64
CA LYS A 248 -15.51 -4.23 -2.53
C LYS A 248 -16.23 -2.99 -2.00
N ASP A 249 -17.46 -3.15 -1.51
CA ASP A 249 -18.24 -2.05 -0.94
C ASP A 249 -17.64 -1.54 0.37
N VAL A 250 -17.09 -2.43 1.20
CA VAL A 250 -16.31 -2.06 2.39
C VAL A 250 -15.09 -1.21 2.01
N LEU A 251 -14.31 -1.61 1.00
CA LEU A 251 -13.18 -0.82 0.50
C LEU A 251 -13.64 0.54 -0.05
N THR A 252 -14.79 0.58 -0.71
CA THR A 252 -15.39 1.84 -1.21
C THR A 252 -15.70 2.81 -0.07
N ASN A 253 -16.32 2.32 1.01
CA ASN A 253 -16.63 3.10 2.19
C ASN A 253 -15.37 3.52 2.96
N TYR A 254 -14.41 2.60 3.14
CA TYR A 254 -13.13 2.87 3.80
C TYR A 254 -12.32 3.94 3.06
N THR A 255 -12.18 3.82 1.74
CA THR A 255 -11.40 4.78 0.95
C THR A 255 -12.11 6.12 0.77
N ALA A 256 -13.45 6.15 0.85
CA ALA A 256 -14.18 7.41 0.93
C ALA A 256 -13.81 8.21 2.19
N LEU A 257 -13.53 7.53 3.30
CA LEU A 257 -13.08 8.15 4.55
C LEU A 257 -11.59 8.53 4.50
N THR A 258 -10.72 7.64 4.06
CA THR A 258 -9.25 7.81 4.16
C THR A 258 -8.63 8.46 2.93
N GLY A 259 -9.31 8.45 1.80
CA GLY A 259 -8.89 9.00 0.52
C GLY A 259 -8.74 7.93 -0.55
N ARG A 260 -8.94 8.32 -1.79
CA ARG A 260 -8.84 7.50 -3.00
C ARG A 260 -7.70 7.95 -3.88
N ALA A 261 -7.15 7.01 -4.64
CA ALA A 261 -6.18 7.33 -5.68
C ALA A 261 -6.79 8.24 -6.75
N PRO A 262 -6.05 9.24 -7.28
CA PRO A 262 -6.49 10.04 -8.41
C PRO A 262 -6.59 9.18 -9.68
N LEU A 263 -7.32 9.67 -10.68
CA LEU A 263 -7.25 9.12 -12.03
C LEU A 263 -5.89 9.46 -12.63
N LEU A 264 -5.20 8.46 -13.17
CA LEU A 264 -3.86 8.60 -13.71
C LEU A 264 -3.86 8.70 -15.23
N ALA A 265 -2.94 9.50 -15.79
CA ALA A 265 -2.73 9.61 -17.22
C ALA A 265 -2.20 8.29 -17.82
N ASP A 266 -2.57 8.02 -19.08
CA ASP A 266 -2.29 6.76 -19.79
C ASP A 266 -0.81 6.40 -19.85
N TRP A 267 0.09 7.38 -19.95
CA TRP A 267 1.53 7.16 -20.03
C TRP A 267 2.07 6.41 -18.80
N THR A 268 1.41 6.53 -17.65
CA THR A 268 1.86 5.91 -16.39
C THR A 268 1.82 4.39 -16.46
N PHE A 269 0.91 3.83 -17.26
CA PHE A 269 0.73 2.38 -17.42
C PHE A 269 1.77 1.73 -18.33
N GLY A 270 2.57 2.51 -19.06
CA GLY A 270 3.64 1.96 -19.90
C GLY A 270 4.83 1.43 -19.09
N LEU A 271 5.86 0.96 -19.80
CA LEU A 271 7.07 0.45 -19.17
C LEU A 271 7.97 1.60 -18.68
N TRP A 272 8.45 1.49 -17.45
CA TRP A 272 9.48 2.32 -16.84
C TRP A 272 10.81 1.56 -16.81
N LEU A 273 11.91 2.24 -17.04
CA LEU A 273 13.26 1.69 -16.97
C LEU A 273 14.11 2.51 -16.01
N SER A 274 14.90 1.83 -15.18
CA SER A 274 15.85 2.43 -14.24
C SER A 274 17.28 2.03 -14.57
N THR A 275 18.22 2.86 -14.11
CA THR A 275 19.67 2.59 -14.16
C THR A 275 20.15 1.62 -13.09
N SER A 276 19.30 1.18 -12.18
CA SER A 276 19.64 0.39 -10.99
C SER A 276 20.37 1.17 -9.89
N PHE A 277 20.38 0.63 -8.67
CA PHE A 277 20.75 1.37 -7.47
C PHE A 277 22.28 1.58 -7.31
N THR A 278 23.07 0.49 -7.40
CA THR A 278 24.52 0.55 -7.11
C THR A 278 25.38 0.60 -8.37
N THR A 279 24.79 0.68 -9.52
CA THR A 279 25.52 0.76 -10.79
C THR A 279 26.10 2.16 -10.98
N ASP A 280 27.26 2.23 -11.58
CA ASP A 280 27.84 3.50 -12.00
C ASP A 280 27.33 3.85 -13.40
N TYR A 281 26.64 4.99 -13.55
CA TYR A 281 26.04 5.41 -14.79
C TYR A 281 26.18 6.92 -15.02
N ASN A 282 26.10 7.32 -16.26
CA ASN A 282 26.21 8.69 -16.70
C ASN A 282 25.27 8.97 -17.88
N GLU A 283 25.28 10.19 -18.41
CA GLU A 283 24.46 10.59 -19.55
C GLU A 283 24.55 9.61 -20.74
N LYS A 284 25.77 9.19 -21.10
CA LYS A 284 25.98 8.23 -22.20
C LYS A 284 25.29 6.89 -21.94
N THR A 285 25.40 6.36 -20.73
CA THR A 285 24.75 5.10 -20.34
C THR A 285 23.22 5.22 -20.44
N VAL A 286 22.67 6.34 -19.99
CA VAL A 286 21.22 6.60 -20.06
C VAL A 286 20.74 6.62 -21.51
N LEU A 287 21.42 7.37 -22.38
CA LEU A 287 21.10 7.45 -23.82
C LEU A 287 21.18 6.06 -24.47
N GLU A 288 22.25 5.31 -24.19
CA GLU A 288 22.42 3.94 -24.71
C GLU A 288 21.27 3.02 -24.30
N PHE A 289 20.80 3.12 -23.05
CA PHE A 289 19.70 2.30 -22.56
C PHE A 289 18.36 2.71 -23.17
N VAL A 290 18.06 3.99 -23.18
CA VAL A 290 16.81 4.50 -23.71
C VAL A 290 16.73 4.23 -25.22
N ASP A 291 17.70 4.68 -25.98
CA ASP A 291 17.71 4.47 -27.43
C ASP A 291 17.79 2.99 -27.78
N GLY A 292 18.59 2.20 -27.02
CA GLY A 292 18.66 0.75 -27.22
C GLY A 292 17.34 0.01 -27.01
N MET A 293 16.50 0.44 -26.08
CA MET A 293 15.12 -0.08 -25.89
C MET A 293 14.25 0.32 -27.07
N LEU A 294 14.23 1.62 -27.43
CA LEU A 294 13.36 2.16 -28.46
C LEU A 294 13.72 1.63 -29.86
N ASP A 295 15.01 1.46 -30.16
CA ASP A 295 15.51 0.89 -31.44
C ASP A 295 15.21 -0.60 -31.55
N ARG A 296 15.04 -1.31 -30.43
CA ARG A 296 14.56 -2.72 -30.39
C ARG A 296 13.03 -2.84 -30.43
N GLY A 297 12.31 -1.75 -30.61
CA GLY A 297 10.85 -1.73 -30.64
C GLY A 297 10.21 -2.05 -29.28
N ILE A 298 10.89 -1.69 -28.19
CA ILE A 298 10.43 -1.81 -26.82
C ILE A 298 10.10 -0.40 -26.30
N PRO A 299 8.85 0.07 -26.42
CA PRO A 299 8.50 1.44 -26.08
C PRO A 299 8.61 1.70 -24.58
N LEU A 300 9.34 2.75 -24.21
CA LEU A 300 9.40 3.26 -22.85
C LEU A 300 8.42 4.41 -22.64
N SER A 301 7.84 4.49 -21.44
CA SER A 301 7.03 5.63 -21.02
C SER A 301 7.79 6.55 -20.06
N CYS A 302 8.69 6.01 -19.25
CA CYS A 302 9.44 6.78 -18.28
C CYS A 302 10.84 6.17 -18.07
N PHE A 303 11.82 7.04 -17.91
CA PHE A 303 13.15 6.66 -17.45
C PHE A 303 13.38 7.17 -16.02
N HIS A 304 13.83 6.30 -15.14
CA HIS A 304 14.05 6.57 -13.74
C HIS A 304 15.54 6.63 -13.41
N PHE A 305 16.00 7.80 -13.01
CA PHE A 305 17.35 8.04 -12.49
C PHE A 305 17.37 7.70 -11.02
N ASP A 306 18.13 6.67 -10.64
CA ASP A 306 18.31 6.33 -9.22
C ASP A 306 19.34 7.22 -8.52
N CYS A 307 19.56 7.07 -7.24
CA CYS A 307 20.24 8.01 -6.35
C CYS A 307 21.57 8.60 -6.84
N ARG A 308 22.30 7.94 -7.75
CA ARG A 308 23.60 8.39 -8.25
C ARG A 308 23.55 9.42 -9.39
N TRP A 309 22.35 9.96 -9.67
CA TRP A 309 22.25 11.18 -10.46
C TRP A 309 22.81 12.40 -9.71
N MET A 310 22.78 12.34 -8.36
CA MET A 310 23.41 13.32 -7.50
C MET A 310 24.86 12.95 -7.17
N LYS A 311 25.63 13.93 -6.75
CA LYS A 311 27.02 13.76 -6.36
C LYS A 311 27.17 12.85 -5.15
N GLU A 312 28.18 12.00 -5.19
CA GLU A 312 28.45 11.06 -4.12
C GLU A 312 28.72 11.77 -2.78
N LEU A 313 28.21 11.21 -1.69
CA LEU A 313 28.26 11.72 -0.31
C LEU A 313 27.48 13.03 -0.08
N GLU A 314 26.74 13.52 -1.06
CA GLU A 314 25.94 14.74 -0.97
C GLU A 314 24.43 14.50 -1.08
N TRP A 315 23.90 13.37 -0.61
CA TRP A 315 22.47 13.11 -0.58
C TRP A 315 21.76 14.05 0.42
N CYS A 316 20.65 14.61 0.18
CA CYS A 316 20.08 15.03 -1.09
C CYS A 316 20.51 16.49 -1.30
N ASN A 317 21.34 16.74 -2.29
CA ASN A 317 21.73 18.11 -2.68
C ASN A 317 20.78 18.66 -3.78
N PHE A 318 19.97 17.80 -4.40
CA PHE A 318 19.05 18.12 -5.50
C PHE A 318 19.75 18.75 -6.70
N GLN A 319 21.00 18.39 -6.95
CA GLN A 319 21.81 18.86 -8.05
C GLN A 319 22.36 17.67 -8.84
N TRP A 320 22.31 17.79 -10.17
CA TRP A 320 22.94 16.82 -11.04
C TRP A 320 24.46 16.80 -10.81
N ASP A 321 25.05 15.60 -10.80
CA ASP A 321 26.50 15.45 -10.78
C ASP A 321 27.09 15.90 -12.12
N GLU A 322 27.73 17.06 -12.15
CA GLU A 322 28.25 17.70 -13.37
C GLU A 322 29.28 16.83 -14.11
N ASP A 323 30.01 15.97 -13.39
CA ASP A 323 31.00 15.07 -13.99
C ASP A 323 30.30 13.93 -14.77
N LYS A 324 29.10 13.54 -14.38
CA LYS A 324 28.32 12.46 -14.99
C LYS A 324 27.25 12.96 -15.95
N PHE A 325 26.66 14.11 -15.66
CA PHE A 325 25.59 14.75 -16.40
C PHE A 325 25.95 16.20 -16.72
N PRO A 326 26.82 16.44 -17.72
CA PRO A 326 27.29 17.78 -18.04
C PRO A 326 26.20 18.67 -18.68
N ASP A 327 25.19 18.07 -19.31
CA ASP A 327 24.04 18.78 -19.90
C ASP A 327 22.70 18.07 -19.53
N PRO A 328 22.26 18.13 -18.28
CA PRO A 328 21.08 17.43 -17.86
C PRO A 328 19.80 17.91 -18.56
N GLU A 329 19.67 19.21 -18.86
CA GLU A 329 18.53 19.75 -19.60
C GLU A 329 18.49 19.27 -21.06
N GLY A 330 19.65 19.10 -21.70
CA GLY A 330 19.78 18.52 -23.04
C GLY A 330 19.37 17.05 -23.03
N LEU A 331 19.83 16.28 -22.02
CA LEU A 331 19.44 14.89 -21.83
C LEU A 331 17.94 14.75 -21.64
N LEU A 332 17.34 15.52 -20.72
CA LEU A 332 15.90 15.47 -20.44
C LEU A 332 15.07 15.85 -21.69
N ARG A 333 15.53 16.83 -22.45
CA ARG A 333 14.90 17.21 -23.73
C ARG A 333 14.94 16.06 -24.76
N HIS A 334 16.08 15.35 -24.87
CA HIS A 334 16.18 14.16 -25.73
C HIS A 334 15.17 13.08 -25.34
N LEU A 335 15.03 12.80 -24.03
CA LEU A 335 14.03 11.85 -23.54
C LEU A 335 12.61 12.29 -23.96
N HIS A 336 12.27 13.55 -23.75
CA HIS A 336 10.96 14.10 -24.11
C HIS A 336 10.68 14.06 -25.61
N GLU A 337 11.66 14.34 -26.45
CA GLU A 337 11.55 14.24 -27.93
C GLU A 337 11.24 12.80 -28.37
N ARG A 338 11.72 11.79 -27.63
CA ARG A 338 11.40 10.38 -27.81
C ARG A 338 10.12 9.95 -27.08
N GLY A 339 9.39 10.90 -26.44
CA GLY A 339 8.16 10.65 -25.69
C GLY A 339 8.37 9.89 -24.39
N VAL A 340 9.55 9.94 -23.80
CA VAL A 340 9.91 9.31 -22.52
C VAL A 340 9.93 10.36 -21.42
N LYS A 341 9.18 10.13 -20.35
CA LYS A 341 9.17 10.97 -19.15
C LYS A 341 10.40 10.71 -18.27
N ALA A 342 10.76 11.68 -17.45
CA ALA A 342 11.89 11.58 -16.54
C ALA A 342 11.45 11.55 -15.07
N CYS A 343 11.82 10.49 -14.37
CA CYS A 343 11.64 10.33 -12.92
C CYS A 343 13.01 10.39 -12.24
N VAL A 344 13.14 11.15 -11.15
CA VAL A 344 14.38 11.14 -10.35
C VAL A 344 14.13 10.66 -8.94
N TRP A 345 15.08 9.90 -8.41
CA TRP A 345 15.10 9.43 -7.04
C TRP A 345 15.38 10.58 -6.07
N ILE A 346 14.63 10.66 -5.01
CA ILE A 346 14.83 11.58 -3.88
C ILE A 346 14.54 10.85 -2.58
N ASN A 347 15.07 11.38 -1.47
CA ASN A 347 14.58 11.03 -0.15
C ASN A 347 14.52 12.25 0.79
N SER A 348 14.05 12.04 1.99
CA SER A 348 13.87 13.08 3.01
C SER A 348 15.10 13.28 3.91
N TYR A 349 16.22 12.60 3.64
CA TYR A 349 17.46 12.67 4.40
C TYR A 349 18.48 13.53 3.68
N ILE A 350 19.13 14.42 4.39
CA ILE A 350 20.13 15.34 3.83
C ILE A 350 21.51 14.98 4.38
N GLY A 351 22.43 14.60 3.51
CA GLY A 351 23.81 14.26 3.87
C GLY A 351 24.57 15.48 4.38
N GLN A 352 25.39 15.31 5.42
CA GLN A 352 26.15 16.41 6.02
C GLN A 352 27.14 17.09 5.05
N LYS A 353 27.48 16.45 3.93
CA LYS A 353 28.32 17.03 2.86
C LYS A 353 27.50 17.82 1.84
N SER A 354 26.19 17.64 1.80
CA SER A 354 25.31 18.42 0.95
C SER A 354 25.37 19.90 1.32
N PRO A 355 25.39 20.82 0.34
CA PRO A 355 25.31 22.26 0.61
C PRO A 355 24.06 22.65 1.40
N LEU A 356 22.97 21.88 1.23
CA LEU A 356 21.69 22.12 1.90
C LEU A 356 21.72 21.77 3.40
N PHE A 357 22.70 20.96 3.85
CA PHE A 357 22.79 20.60 5.28
C PHE A 357 23.04 21.83 6.16
N LYS A 358 24.01 22.67 5.79
CA LYS A 358 24.34 23.89 6.56
C LYS A 358 23.15 24.84 6.62
N GLU A 359 22.50 25.06 5.49
CA GLU A 359 21.33 25.92 5.41
C GLU A 359 20.17 25.39 6.29
N GLY A 360 19.84 24.09 6.15
CA GLY A 360 18.79 23.46 6.94
C GLY A 360 19.08 23.47 8.45
N GLN A 361 20.34 23.28 8.85
CA GLN A 361 20.77 23.37 10.25
C GLN A 361 20.60 24.78 10.79
N GLU A 362 21.07 25.81 10.09
CA GLU A 362 20.99 27.21 10.49
C GLU A 362 19.54 27.70 10.59
N LYS A 363 18.67 27.24 9.70
CA LYS A 363 17.24 27.60 9.67
C LYS A 363 16.34 26.69 10.51
N GLY A 364 16.87 25.62 11.08
CA GLY A 364 16.11 24.69 11.92
C GLY A 364 15.11 23.83 11.16
N TYR A 365 15.48 23.35 9.97
CA TYR A 365 14.61 22.55 9.08
C TYR A 365 14.70 21.04 9.30
N PHE A 366 15.54 20.60 10.21
CA PHE A 366 15.71 19.18 10.53
C PHE A 366 15.11 18.85 11.89
N ILE A 367 14.73 17.59 12.07
CA ILE A 367 14.37 17.08 13.41
C ILE A 367 15.55 17.23 14.35
N LYS A 368 15.26 17.47 15.62
CA LYS A 368 16.27 17.78 16.63
C LYS A 368 16.31 16.72 17.71
N ARG A 369 17.46 16.66 18.39
CA ARG A 369 17.57 15.98 19.67
C ARG A 369 16.97 16.83 20.78
N THR A 370 16.69 16.24 21.93
CA THR A 370 16.19 16.93 23.13
C THR A 370 17.14 18.02 23.66
N ASN A 371 18.43 17.91 23.33
CA ASN A 371 19.43 18.94 23.63
C ASN A 371 19.49 20.10 22.60
N GLY A 372 18.61 20.10 21.60
CA GLY A 372 18.51 21.12 20.56
C GLY A 372 19.45 20.96 19.36
N GLN A 373 20.33 19.97 19.37
CA GLN A 373 21.19 19.67 18.21
C GLN A 373 20.41 18.95 17.11
N VAL A 374 20.88 19.04 15.85
CA VAL A 374 20.32 18.27 14.75
C VAL A 374 20.45 16.78 15.06
N TRP A 375 19.37 16.03 14.85
CA TRP A 375 19.40 14.58 14.94
C TRP A 375 20.06 14.01 13.68
N GLN A 376 21.09 13.17 13.79
CA GLN A 376 21.85 12.59 12.69
C GLN A 376 22.13 11.11 12.93
N TRP A 377 22.34 10.38 11.84
CA TRP A 377 22.83 9.01 11.83
C TRP A 377 23.77 8.75 10.63
N ASP A 378 24.46 7.61 10.64
CA ASP A 378 25.38 7.19 9.56
C ASP A 378 24.77 6.07 8.70
N ARG A 379 23.44 6.00 8.64
CA ARG A 379 22.77 5.08 7.74
C ARG A 379 22.71 5.67 6.34
N TRP A 380 23.00 4.84 5.33
CA TRP A 380 23.00 5.15 3.88
C TRP A 380 24.16 6.04 3.46
N GLN A 381 24.33 7.21 4.00
CA GLN A 381 25.51 8.05 3.89
C GLN A 381 25.87 8.68 5.24
N ALA A 382 27.08 9.25 5.31
CA ALA A 382 27.60 9.80 6.56
C ALA A 382 26.81 11.03 7.02
N GLY A 383 26.39 11.01 8.28
CA GLY A 383 25.81 12.15 8.97
C GLY A 383 24.49 12.66 8.38
N MET A 384 23.62 11.78 7.92
CA MET A 384 22.31 12.17 7.39
C MET A 384 21.45 12.81 8.46
N ALA A 385 20.91 14.01 8.17
CA ALA A 385 19.84 14.65 8.93
C ALA A 385 18.48 14.33 8.28
N ILE A 386 17.41 14.43 9.03
CA ILE A 386 16.04 14.14 8.55
C ILE A 386 15.26 15.45 8.50
N VAL A 387 14.62 15.74 7.38
CA VAL A 387 13.79 16.94 7.20
C VAL A 387 12.58 16.87 8.12
N ASP A 388 12.30 17.96 8.85
CA ASP A 388 11.13 18.09 9.70
C ASP A 388 9.93 18.65 8.92
N PHE A 389 9.10 17.75 8.39
CA PHE A 389 7.90 18.14 7.63
C PHE A 389 6.74 18.65 8.52
N THR A 390 6.92 18.73 9.83
CA THR A 390 5.99 19.47 10.71
C THR A 390 6.28 20.97 10.70
N ASN A 391 7.47 21.39 10.23
CA ASN A 391 7.85 22.77 10.04
C ASN A 391 7.42 23.29 8.65
N PRO A 392 6.44 24.20 8.55
CA PRO A 392 5.98 24.71 7.24
C PRO A 392 7.08 25.35 6.39
N GLN A 393 8.09 25.97 7.03
CA GLN A 393 9.20 26.58 6.32
C GLN A 393 10.15 25.51 5.74
N ALA A 394 10.35 24.39 6.43
CA ALA A 394 11.10 23.26 5.92
C ALA A 394 10.38 22.59 4.76
N VAL A 395 9.06 22.44 4.83
CA VAL A 395 8.23 21.94 3.74
C VAL A 395 8.41 22.78 2.48
N GLU A 396 8.27 24.10 2.59
CA GLU A 396 8.40 25.00 1.44
C GLU A 396 9.82 25.04 0.89
N TRP A 397 10.84 25.00 1.75
CA TRP A 397 12.24 24.89 1.36
C TRP A 397 12.51 23.60 0.55
N TYR A 398 11.98 22.46 1.02
CA TYR A 398 12.10 21.18 0.32
C TYR A 398 11.38 21.20 -1.03
N LYS A 399 10.14 21.71 -1.07
CA LYS A 399 9.36 21.89 -2.30
C LYS A 399 10.09 22.75 -3.34
N ASN A 400 10.82 23.78 -2.91
CA ASN A 400 11.56 24.64 -3.85
C ASN A 400 12.70 23.91 -4.54
N GLN A 401 13.36 22.92 -3.91
CA GLN A 401 14.34 22.07 -4.58
C GLN A 401 13.68 21.23 -5.68
N LEU A 402 12.50 20.71 -5.42
CA LEU A 402 11.74 19.90 -6.40
C LEU A 402 11.26 20.75 -7.58
N ARG A 403 10.74 21.96 -7.31
CA ARG A 403 10.33 22.90 -8.36
C ARG A 403 11.49 23.24 -9.29
N HIS A 404 12.69 23.43 -8.76
CA HIS A 404 13.88 23.67 -9.56
C HIS A 404 14.21 22.50 -10.49
N LEU A 405 14.13 21.25 -10.01
CA LEU A 405 14.31 20.06 -10.85
C LEU A 405 13.24 19.96 -11.95
N MET A 406 11.99 20.28 -11.62
CA MET A 406 10.90 20.29 -12.61
C MET A 406 11.09 21.41 -13.65
N ASP A 407 11.64 22.57 -13.28
CA ASP A 407 11.99 23.65 -14.22
C ASP A 407 13.09 23.21 -15.18
N GLN A 408 13.96 22.26 -14.82
CA GLN A 408 14.96 21.64 -15.70
C GLN A 408 14.39 20.57 -16.62
N GLY A 409 13.17 20.08 -16.38
CA GLY A 409 12.49 19.07 -17.20
C GLY A 409 12.21 17.73 -16.50
N VAL A 410 12.40 17.61 -15.20
CA VAL A 410 11.98 16.42 -14.44
C VAL A 410 10.46 16.38 -14.39
N ASP A 411 9.86 15.23 -14.69
CA ASP A 411 8.40 15.05 -14.73
C ASP A 411 7.82 14.52 -13.40
N CYS A 412 8.55 13.63 -12.70
CA CYS A 412 8.06 12.99 -11.48
C CYS A 412 9.21 12.52 -10.58
N PHE A 413 8.87 12.03 -9.40
CA PHE A 413 9.83 11.66 -8.36
C PHE A 413 9.58 10.25 -7.82
N LYS A 414 10.68 9.50 -7.56
CA LYS A 414 10.67 8.33 -6.68
C LYS A 414 10.98 8.81 -5.27
N THR A 415 10.01 8.72 -4.36
CA THR A 415 10.20 9.01 -2.94
C THR A 415 10.65 7.75 -2.21
N ASP A 416 11.94 7.66 -1.97
CA ASP A 416 12.53 6.51 -1.28
C ASP A 416 12.59 6.73 0.23
N PHE A 417 12.71 5.64 1.00
CA PHE A 417 12.71 5.61 2.46
C PHE A 417 11.42 6.19 3.10
N GLY A 418 11.54 6.75 4.31
CA GLY A 418 10.44 7.29 5.10
C GLY A 418 9.89 6.31 6.15
N GLU A 419 10.40 5.07 6.21
CA GLU A 419 9.99 4.02 7.14
C GLU A 419 10.85 3.91 8.40
N ARG A 420 12.10 4.39 8.36
CA ARG A 420 13.06 4.32 9.49
C ARG A 420 13.16 5.64 10.22
N ILE A 421 12.03 6.16 10.70
CA ILE A 421 12.03 7.44 11.43
C ILE A 421 12.30 7.19 12.92
N PRO A 422 13.27 7.89 13.53
CA PRO A 422 13.63 7.68 14.93
C PRO A 422 12.53 8.16 15.87
N THR A 423 12.42 7.49 17.02
CA THR A 423 11.43 7.81 18.07
C THR A 423 12.07 8.23 19.39
N GLU A 424 13.37 7.94 19.57
CA GLU A 424 14.10 8.25 20.82
C GLU A 424 14.97 9.49 20.64
N ASP A 425 15.00 10.34 21.65
CA ASP A 425 15.78 11.60 21.65
C ASP A 425 15.47 12.46 20.42
N VAL A 426 14.15 12.62 20.13
CA VAL A 426 13.64 13.34 18.95
C VAL A 426 12.64 14.42 19.38
N VAL A 427 12.79 15.59 18.79
CA VAL A 427 11.87 16.72 18.95
C VAL A 427 11.52 17.26 17.58
N TYR A 428 10.21 17.30 17.30
CA TYR A 428 9.62 17.94 16.12
C TYR A 428 9.34 19.43 16.37
N TYR A 429 9.29 20.20 15.30
CA TYR A 429 9.04 21.65 15.35
C TYR A 429 7.70 21.98 16.01
N ASP A 430 6.65 21.23 15.74
CA ASP A 430 5.30 21.44 16.29
C ASP A 430 5.06 20.72 17.64
N GLY A 431 6.07 20.00 18.16
CA GLY A 431 5.96 19.23 19.38
C GLY A 431 5.27 17.88 19.24
N SER A 432 5.08 17.37 18.01
CA SER A 432 4.45 16.08 17.74
C SER A 432 5.11 14.93 18.48
N ASP A 433 4.31 13.95 18.92
CA ASP A 433 4.77 12.73 19.55
C ASP A 433 5.64 11.89 18.58
N PRO A 434 6.91 11.58 18.93
CA PRO A 434 7.82 10.88 18.03
C PRO A 434 7.39 9.44 17.70
N VAL A 435 6.68 8.75 18.62
CA VAL A 435 6.22 7.37 18.39
C VAL A 435 5.10 7.35 17.34
N LYS A 436 4.15 8.29 17.45
CA LYS A 436 3.08 8.42 16.45
C LYS A 436 3.60 8.98 15.12
N MET A 437 4.60 9.85 15.16
CA MET A 437 5.26 10.36 13.95
C MET A 437 6.01 9.30 13.15
N HIS A 438 6.45 8.20 13.75
CA HIS A 438 7.21 7.17 13.05
C HIS A 438 6.50 6.66 11.77
N ASN A 439 5.25 6.26 11.89
CA ASN A 439 4.46 5.84 10.72
C ASN A 439 3.86 7.03 9.96
N TYR A 440 3.54 8.14 10.65
CA TYR A 440 2.87 9.29 10.04
C TYR A 440 3.80 10.13 9.16
N TYR A 441 5.10 10.11 9.42
CA TYR A 441 6.09 10.85 8.67
C TYR A 441 6.00 10.63 7.16
N THR A 442 5.78 9.37 6.74
CA THR A 442 5.63 9.05 5.31
C THR A 442 4.45 9.77 4.66
N TYR A 443 3.37 10.03 5.41
CA TYR A 443 2.25 10.82 4.90
C TYR A 443 2.68 12.26 4.61
N LEU A 444 3.37 12.92 5.54
CA LEU A 444 3.82 14.30 5.37
C LEU A 444 4.84 14.44 4.24
N TYR A 445 5.80 13.53 4.18
CA TYR A 445 6.83 13.49 3.13
C TYR A 445 6.23 13.32 1.74
N ASN A 446 5.44 12.27 1.52
CA ASN A 446 4.82 12.01 0.22
C ASN A 446 3.83 13.11 -0.18
N LYS A 447 3.08 13.67 0.78
CA LYS A 447 2.19 14.81 0.54
C LYS A 447 2.95 16.03 0.01
N ALA A 448 4.07 16.39 0.64
CA ALA A 448 4.88 17.55 0.21
C ALA A 448 5.38 17.39 -1.23
N VAL A 449 5.83 16.20 -1.61
CA VAL A 449 6.30 15.91 -2.98
C VAL A 449 5.12 15.89 -3.97
N TYR A 450 4.03 15.21 -3.62
CA TYR A 450 2.83 15.12 -4.47
C TYR A 450 2.24 16.49 -4.79
N GLU A 451 2.15 17.38 -3.81
CA GLU A 451 1.62 18.73 -3.99
C GLU A 451 2.42 19.54 -5.03
N VAL A 452 3.75 19.43 -5.04
CA VAL A 452 4.59 20.11 -6.05
C VAL A 452 4.27 19.61 -7.47
N MET A 453 4.14 18.30 -7.63
CA MET A 453 3.82 17.75 -8.95
C MET A 453 2.39 18.12 -9.37
N GLN A 454 1.45 18.15 -8.43
CA GLN A 454 0.08 18.59 -8.69
C GLN A 454 0.03 20.08 -9.11
N GLU A 455 0.82 20.94 -8.46
CA GLU A 455 0.96 22.35 -8.81
C GLU A 455 1.47 22.55 -10.24
N ARG A 456 2.40 21.69 -10.69
CA ARG A 456 3.08 21.82 -11.98
C ARG A 456 2.39 21.08 -13.12
N ASN A 457 1.92 19.88 -12.87
CA ASN A 457 1.48 18.92 -13.90
C ASN A 457 -0.02 18.66 -13.91
N GLY A 458 -0.76 19.14 -12.87
CA GLY A 458 -2.15 18.74 -12.62
C GLY A 458 -2.26 17.34 -11.98
N SER A 459 -3.43 17.02 -11.47
CA SER A 459 -3.63 15.81 -10.65
C SER A 459 -3.41 14.50 -11.40
N GLU A 460 -3.77 14.43 -12.68
CA GLU A 460 -3.62 13.21 -13.49
C GLU A 460 -2.15 12.87 -13.80
N ASN A 461 -1.27 13.87 -13.80
CA ASN A 461 0.15 13.73 -14.06
C ASN A 461 1.01 13.95 -12.79
N ALA A 462 0.38 14.02 -11.63
CA ALA A 462 1.08 14.08 -10.34
C ALA A 462 1.37 12.65 -9.87
N ILE A 463 2.57 12.16 -10.17
CA ILE A 463 2.97 10.79 -9.96
C ILE A 463 4.17 10.70 -9.02
N LEU A 464 3.97 10.03 -7.90
CA LEU A 464 5.06 9.51 -7.08
C LEU A 464 5.38 8.07 -7.49
N PHE A 465 6.59 7.66 -7.19
CA PHE A 465 6.93 6.24 -7.11
C PHE A 465 7.40 6.01 -5.68
N ALA A 466 6.45 5.74 -4.76
CA ALA A 466 6.66 5.82 -3.32
C ALA A 466 7.00 4.46 -2.69
N ARG A 467 8.01 4.46 -1.77
CA ARG A 467 8.40 3.27 -1.00
C ARG A 467 7.50 3.06 0.20
N SER A 468 7.45 4.01 1.11
CA SER A 468 6.72 3.87 2.37
C SER A 468 5.28 4.37 2.27
N ALA A 469 4.40 3.82 3.11
CA ALA A 469 3.00 4.20 3.16
C ALA A 469 2.42 4.08 4.57
N THR A 470 1.32 4.79 4.79
CA THR A 470 0.42 4.65 5.92
C THR A 470 -1.02 4.97 5.47
N ALA A 471 -2.01 4.88 6.35
CA ALA A 471 -3.39 5.20 5.99
C ALA A 471 -3.52 6.64 5.45
N GLY A 472 -4.20 6.81 4.33
CA GLY A 472 -4.34 8.09 3.64
C GLY A 472 -3.33 8.35 2.53
N THR A 473 -2.21 7.61 2.46
CA THR A 473 -1.21 7.80 1.38
C THR A 473 -1.63 7.18 0.04
N GLN A 474 -2.72 6.42 -0.02
CA GLN A 474 -3.32 5.98 -1.28
C GLN A 474 -3.69 7.13 -2.23
N LYS A 475 -3.80 8.35 -1.70
CA LYS A 475 -3.99 9.60 -2.47
C LYS A 475 -2.76 10.00 -3.28
N PHE A 476 -1.60 9.43 -2.98
CA PHE A 476 -0.30 9.78 -3.55
C PHE A 476 0.31 8.57 -4.28
N PRO A 477 -0.27 8.16 -5.42
CA PRO A 477 0.22 7.00 -6.17
C PRO A 477 1.50 7.33 -6.92
N ILE A 478 2.31 6.33 -7.23
CA ILE A 478 2.18 4.88 -7.16
C ILE A 478 3.03 4.36 -6.00
N HIS A 479 2.79 3.11 -5.56
CA HIS A 479 3.66 2.45 -4.60
C HIS A 479 4.28 1.20 -5.23
N TRP A 480 5.53 0.84 -4.84
CA TRP A 480 6.17 -0.40 -5.30
C TRP A 480 6.56 -1.31 -4.14
N GLY A 481 6.75 -2.61 -4.43
CA GLY A 481 6.97 -3.67 -3.45
C GLY A 481 8.29 -3.61 -2.67
N GLY A 482 9.14 -2.59 -2.90
CA GLY A 482 10.44 -2.49 -2.24
C GLY A 482 11.48 -3.47 -2.78
N ASP A 483 12.48 -3.77 -1.95
CA ASP A 483 13.68 -4.51 -2.32
C ASP A 483 13.42 -6.02 -2.24
N CYS A 484 13.14 -6.65 -3.38
CA CYS A 484 12.86 -8.08 -3.50
C CYS A 484 14.06 -8.85 -4.04
N HIS A 485 14.23 -10.11 -3.60
CA HIS A 485 15.26 -11.01 -4.14
C HIS A 485 14.92 -11.47 -5.57
N SER A 486 15.95 -11.76 -6.38
CA SER A 486 15.80 -12.28 -7.75
C SER A 486 15.60 -13.80 -7.75
N THR A 487 14.52 -14.27 -7.10
CA THR A 487 14.16 -15.69 -6.96
C THR A 487 12.67 -15.93 -7.19
N TYR A 488 12.26 -17.15 -7.53
CA TYR A 488 10.84 -17.50 -7.66
C TYR A 488 10.03 -17.36 -6.35
N PRO A 489 10.55 -17.80 -5.18
CA PRO A 489 9.84 -17.51 -3.92
C PRO A 489 9.59 -16.03 -3.71
N ALA A 490 10.59 -15.19 -3.92
CA ALA A 490 10.46 -13.73 -3.76
C ALA A 490 9.49 -13.11 -4.78
N MET A 491 9.44 -13.64 -6.00
CA MET A 491 8.46 -13.22 -7.01
C MET A 491 7.02 -13.51 -6.56
N ALA A 492 6.78 -14.69 -5.96
CA ALA A 492 5.47 -15.05 -5.40
C ALA A 492 5.12 -14.23 -4.15
N GLU A 493 6.09 -14.01 -3.28
CA GLU A 493 5.94 -13.15 -2.10
C GLU A 493 5.63 -11.70 -2.48
N SER A 494 6.24 -11.19 -3.54
CA SER A 494 5.95 -9.85 -4.08
C SER A 494 4.50 -9.76 -4.54
N LEU A 495 3.98 -10.74 -5.28
CA LEU A 495 2.56 -10.76 -5.67
C LEU A 495 1.65 -10.77 -4.43
N ARG A 496 1.93 -11.66 -3.48
CA ARG A 496 1.16 -11.76 -2.22
C ARG A 496 1.10 -10.44 -1.48
N ALA A 497 2.23 -9.75 -1.39
CA ALA A 497 2.34 -8.44 -0.74
C ALA A 497 1.52 -7.37 -1.47
N GLY A 498 1.56 -7.32 -2.80
CA GLY A 498 0.75 -6.41 -3.62
C GLY A 498 -0.74 -6.66 -3.47
N LEU A 499 -1.17 -7.93 -3.42
CA LEU A 499 -2.57 -8.29 -3.18
C LEU A 499 -3.03 -7.90 -1.77
N SER A 500 -2.20 -8.15 -0.75
CA SER A 500 -2.47 -7.72 0.63
C SER A 500 -2.60 -6.20 0.74
N PHE A 501 -1.76 -5.46 0.02
CA PHE A 501 -1.81 -4.00 -0.04
C PHE A 501 -3.08 -3.48 -0.72
N GLY A 502 -3.53 -4.13 -1.80
CA GLY A 502 -4.81 -3.85 -2.45
C GLY A 502 -6.00 -4.05 -1.50
N MET A 503 -5.98 -5.13 -0.68
CA MET A 503 -6.99 -5.40 0.36
C MET A 503 -6.95 -4.37 1.51
N SER A 504 -5.97 -3.47 1.52
CA SER A 504 -5.84 -2.35 2.46
C SER A 504 -6.25 -1.00 1.85
N GLY A 505 -6.90 -0.99 0.66
CA GLY A 505 -7.46 0.19 0.02
C GLY A 505 -6.50 0.95 -0.90
N PHE A 506 -5.42 0.33 -1.37
CA PHE A 506 -4.48 0.92 -2.31
C PHE A 506 -4.75 0.47 -3.74
N GLY A 507 -5.02 1.43 -4.62
CA GLY A 507 -5.52 1.17 -5.97
C GLY A 507 -4.47 0.72 -6.98
N TYR A 508 -3.23 1.20 -6.85
CA TYR A 508 -2.14 0.97 -7.80
C TYR A 508 -0.91 0.39 -7.10
N TRP A 509 -0.25 -0.53 -7.77
CA TRP A 509 0.94 -1.17 -7.23
C TRP A 509 1.91 -1.55 -8.36
N SER A 510 3.21 -1.49 -8.07
CA SER A 510 4.31 -1.90 -8.91
C SER A 510 5.29 -2.77 -8.12
N HIS A 511 6.25 -3.33 -8.79
CA HIS A 511 7.36 -4.08 -8.17
C HIS A 511 8.58 -4.03 -9.09
N ASP A 512 9.74 -4.42 -8.58
CA ASP A 512 10.96 -4.43 -9.35
C ASP A 512 11.02 -5.67 -10.23
N ILE A 513 10.76 -5.51 -11.53
CA ILE A 513 10.77 -6.61 -12.50
C ILE A 513 12.15 -7.26 -12.53
N ALA A 514 12.18 -8.57 -12.40
CA ALA A 514 13.35 -9.44 -12.30
C ALA A 514 14.10 -9.36 -10.95
N GLY A 515 13.46 -8.82 -9.91
CA GLY A 515 14.01 -8.68 -8.57
C GLY A 515 14.95 -7.48 -8.42
N PHE A 516 15.07 -6.97 -7.21
CA PHE A 516 15.98 -5.87 -6.87
C PHE A 516 17.35 -6.39 -6.47
N GLU A 517 17.41 -7.30 -5.49
CA GLU A 517 18.65 -7.88 -5.01
C GLU A 517 19.19 -8.95 -5.98
N ASP A 518 20.50 -8.99 -6.12
CA ASP A 518 21.22 -9.92 -6.97
C ASP A 518 20.96 -9.76 -8.49
N LYS A 519 21.68 -10.57 -9.25
CA LYS A 519 21.50 -10.67 -10.69
C LYS A 519 20.52 -11.83 -10.99
N PRO A 520 19.38 -11.57 -11.67
CA PRO A 520 18.46 -12.64 -12.03
C PRO A 520 19.08 -13.59 -13.07
N THR A 521 18.63 -14.84 -13.09
CA THR A 521 18.85 -15.73 -14.24
C THR A 521 18.03 -15.26 -15.43
N GLN A 522 18.39 -15.68 -16.65
CA GLN A 522 17.62 -15.38 -17.87
C GLN A 522 16.16 -15.87 -17.76
N ASP A 523 15.96 -17.02 -17.10
CA ASP A 523 14.65 -17.61 -16.85
C ASP A 523 13.78 -16.70 -15.96
N ILE A 524 14.28 -16.34 -14.77
CA ILE A 524 13.57 -15.42 -13.85
C ILE A 524 13.30 -14.08 -14.52
N TYR A 525 14.26 -13.55 -15.28
CA TYR A 525 14.08 -12.27 -16.00
C TYR A 525 12.85 -12.33 -16.91
N LYS A 526 12.74 -13.37 -17.75
CA LYS A 526 11.63 -13.57 -18.69
C LYS A 526 10.28 -13.78 -17.97
N ARG A 527 10.25 -14.65 -16.95
CA ARG A 527 9.02 -14.93 -16.17
C ARG A 527 8.53 -13.72 -15.39
N TRP A 528 9.45 -12.97 -14.79
CA TRP A 528 9.09 -11.77 -14.06
C TRP A 528 8.70 -10.60 -14.99
N THR A 529 9.26 -10.58 -16.21
CA THR A 529 8.82 -9.64 -17.27
C THR A 529 7.34 -9.86 -17.62
N GLN A 530 6.90 -11.13 -17.80
CA GLN A 530 5.50 -11.46 -18.04
C GLN A 530 4.61 -10.95 -16.88
N PHE A 531 4.97 -11.25 -15.65
CA PHE A 531 4.24 -10.80 -14.45
C PHE A 531 4.24 -9.26 -14.33
N GLY A 532 5.39 -8.64 -14.44
CA GLY A 532 5.54 -7.20 -14.24
C GLY A 532 4.79 -6.37 -15.27
N LEU A 533 4.74 -6.80 -16.52
CA LEU A 533 4.01 -6.12 -17.59
C LEU A 533 2.49 -6.41 -17.58
N LEU A 534 2.05 -7.35 -16.77
CA LEU A 534 0.63 -7.61 -16.48
C LEU A 534 0.21 -7.13 -15.08
N SER A 535 1.03 -6.29 -14.45
CA SER A 535 0.69 -5.56 -13.22
C SER A 535 0.06 -4.19 -13.53
N SER A 536 -0.44 -3.46 -12.53
CA SER A 536 -1.00 -2.13 -12.78
C SER A 536 0.06 -1.17 -13.33
N HIS A 537 1.24 -1.12 -12.72
CA HIS A 537 2.40 -0.35 -13.17
C HIS A 537 3.63 -1.25 -13.28
N SER A 538 4.58 -0.89 -14.14
CA SER A 538 5.67 -1.78 -14.55
C SER A 538 7.00 -1.05 -14.64
N ARG A 539 8.02 -1.52 -13.89
CA ARG A 539 9.35 -0.93 -13.89
C ARG A 539 10.43 -2.00 -13.86
N TYR A 540 11.36 -1.93 -14.82
CA TYR A 540 12.66 -2.60 -14.68
C TYR A 540 13.53 -1.84 -13.72
N HIS A 541 13.96 -2.48 -12.63
CA HIS A 541 14.84 -1.90 -11.63
C HIS A 541 15.63 -3.01 -10.92
N GLY A 542 16.78 -2.68 -10.37
CA GLY A 542 17.62 -3.61 -9.63
C GLY A 542 18.67 -2.91 -8.78
N SER A 543 19.38 -3.66 -7.96
CA SER A 543 20.48 -3.17 -7.13
C SER A 543 21.78 -3.14 -7.91
N THR A 544 22.36 -4.29 -8.21
CA THR A 544 23.73 -4.44 -8.74
C THR A 544 23.80 -4.73 -10.24
N ALA A 545 22.69 -5.03 -10.88
CA ALA A 545 22.64 -5.41 -12.28
C ALA A 545 21.72 -4.47 -13.07
N TYR A 546 22.16 -4.03 -14.24
CA TYR A 546 21.28 -3.38 -15.21
C TYR A 546 20.21 -4.34 -15.69
N LYS A 547 19.00 -3.84 -15.90
CA LYS A 547 17.83 -4.65 -16.25
C LYS A 547 17.40 -4.48 -17.72
N VAL A 548 18.29 -4.03 -18.59
CA VAL A 548 18.02 -3.98 -20.03
C VAL A 548 18.03 -5.38 -20.64
N PRO A 549 17.05 -5.74 -21.48
CA PRO A 549 16.81 -7.14 -21.85
C PRO A 549 17.94 -7.79 -22.67
N TRP A 550 18.71 -7.03 -23.44
CA TRP A 550 19.84 -7.58 -24.22
C TRP A 550 21.03 -8.07 -23.37
N LEU A 551 21.01 -7.84 -22.06
CA LEU A 551 21.94 -8.45 -21.11
C LEU A 551 21.47 -9.84 -20.62
N PHE A 552 20.27 -10.30 -21.04
CA PHE A 552 19.68 -11.56 -20.63
C PHE A 552 19.29 -12.48 -21.79
N GLY A 553 19.90 -12.24 -22.98
CA GLY A 553 19.72 -13.06 -24.16
C GLY A 553 18.67 -12.52 -25.15
N ASP A 554 18.74 -13.00 -26.40
CA ASP A 554 17.84 -12.54 -27.48
C ASP A 554 16.37 -12.86 -27.20
N GLU A 555 16.07 -14.02 -26.59
CA GLU A 555 14.71 -14.37 -26.17
C GLU A 555 14.17 -13.41 -25.12
N ALA A 556 15.00 -12.88 -24.22
CA ALA A 556 14.58 -11.87 -23.24
C ALA A 556 14.21 -10.55 -23.92
N VAL A 557 14.91 -10.19 -25.01
CA VAL A 557 14.56 -9.01 -25.83
C VAL A 557 13.19 -9.21 -26.49
N GLU A 558 12.91 -10.39 -27.04
CA GLU A 558 11.63 -10.69 -27.69
C GLU A 558 10.48 -10.67 -26.68
N VAL A 559 10.63 -11.37 -25.55
CA VAL A 559 9.63 -11.40 -24.46
C VAL A 559 9.35 -10.00 -23.95
N SER A 560 10.40 -9.18 -23.73
CA SER A 560 10.22 -7.78 -23.28
C SER A 560 9.46 -6.95 -24.32
N ARG A 561 9.74 -7.13 -25.61
CA ARG A 561 9.03 -6.44 -26.70
C ARG A 561 7.56 -6.84 -26.74
N GLU A 562 7.28 -8.13 -26.78
CA GLU A 562 5.92 -8.67 -26.87
C GLU A 562 5.04 -8.21 -25.72
N PHE A 563 5.50 -8.38 -24.48
CA PHE A 563 4.70 -8.03 -23.29
C PHE A 563 4.60 -6.51 -23.07
N THR A 564 5.61 -5.72 -23.43
CA THR A 564 5.50 -4.25 -23.41
C THR A 564 4.45 -3.77 -24.39
N ARG A 565 4.46 -4.31 -25.61
CA ARG A 565 3.47 -3.96 -26.66
C ARG A 565 2.07 -4.45 -26.27
N LEU A 566 1.95 -5.66 -25.73
CA LEU A 566 0.69 -6.18 -25.19
C LEU A 566 0.12 -5.24 -24.11
N LYS A 567 0.96 -4.77 -23.19
CA LYS A 567 0.51 -3.80 -22.19
C LYS A 567 0.02 -2.50 -22.79
N LEU A 568 0.71 -1.96 -23.79
CA LEU A 568 0.27 -0.74 -24.51
C LEU A 568 -1.07 -0.96 -25.24
N ARG A 569 -1.28 -2.13 -25.83
CA ARG A 569 -2.57 -2.50 -26.43
C ARG A 569 -3.69 -2.55 -25.40
N LEU A 570 -3.39 -2.91 -24.15
CA LEU A 570 -4.32 -2.96 -23.02
C LEU A 570 -4.56 -1.58 -22.37
N VAL A 571 -3.85 -0.52 -22.72
CA VAL A 571 -4.00 0.80 -22.07
C VAL A 571 -5.45 1.28 -22.03
N PRO A 572 -6.27 1.21 -23.10
CA PRO A 572 -7.68 1.62 -23.01
C PRO A 572 -8.48 0.85 -21.95
N TYR A 573 -8.21 -0.45 -21.83
CA TYR A 573 -8.79 -1.28 -20.77
C TYR A 573 -8.28 -0.85 -19.38
N LEU A 574 -6.96 -0.69 -19.21
CA LEU A 574 -6.34 -0.28 -17.94
C LEU A 574 -6.86 1.09 -17.49
N THR A 575 -7.00 2.04 -18.40
CA THR A 575 -7.60 3.37 -18.12
C THR A 575 -9.05 3.24 -17.64
N SER A 576 -9.83 2.35 -18.24
CA SER A 576 -11.21 2.08 -17.78
C SER A 576 -11.25 1.51 -16.36
N GLN A 577 -10.30 0.63 -16.02
CA GLN A 577 -10.18 0.06 -14.69
C GLN A 577 -9.64 1.07 -13.66
N ALA A 578 -8.71 1.93 -14.08
CA ALA A 578 -8.24 3.04 -13.25
C ALA A 578 -9.36 4.01 -12.87
N LYS A 579 -10.33 4.24 -13.77
CA LYS A 579 -11.52 5.02 -13.47
C LYS A 579 -12.37 4.38 -12.37
N ILE A 580 -12.58 3.05 -12.42
CA ILE A 580 -13.27 2.31 -11.36
C ILE A 580 -12.50 2.45 -10.04
N THR A 581 -11.17 2.28 -10.06
CA THR A 581 -10.31 2.45 -8.89
C THR A 581 -10.44 3.85 -8.29
N HIS A 582 -10.41 4.89 -9.11
CA HIS A 582 -10.60 6.27 -8.68
C HIS A 582 -11.99 6.51 -8.05
N GLU A 583 -13.04 6.00 -8.67
CA GLU A 583 -14.42 6.20 -8.22
C GLU A 583 -14.77 5.38 -6.97
N THR A 584 -14.19 4.19 -6.82
CA THR A 584 -14.60 3.22 -5.80
C THR A 584 -13.52 2.86 -4.78
N GLY A 585 -12.24 3.08 -5.07
CA GLY A 585 -11.13 2.59 -4.26
C GLY A 585 -10.83 1.09 -4.41
N VAL A 586 -11.57 0.37 -5.24
CA VAL A 586 -11.29 -1.05 -5.57
C VAL A 586 -9.99 -1.11 -6.38
N PRO A 587 -9.01 -1.95 -5.99
CA PRO A 587 -7.70 -1.96 -6.65
C PRO A 587 -7.76 -2.47 -8.10
N MET A 588 -6.76 -2.06 -8.90
CA MET A 588 -6.59 -2.60 -10.26
C MET A 588 -6.12 -4.05 -10.24
N MET A 589 -5.21 -4.41 -9.34
CA MET A 589 -4.82 -5.80 -9.10
C MET A 589 -5.67 -6.35 -7.97
N ARG A 590 -6.62 -7.21 -8.29
CA ARG A 590 -7.61 -7.72 -7.35
C ARG A 590 -7.28 -9.13 -6.92
N ALA A 591 -7.20 -9.37 -5.61
CA ALA A 591 -7.13 -10.73 -5.08
C ALA A 591 -8.35 -11.55 -5.53
N MET A 592 -8.15 -12.84 -5.75
CA MET A 592 -9.25 -13.75 -6.11
C MET A 592 -10.38 -13.70 -5.07
N ALA A 593 -10.03 -13.67 -3.79
CA ALA A 593 -10.96 -13.52 -2.67
C ALA A 593 -11.83 -12.24 -2.76
N LEU A 594 -11.28 -11.13 -3.29
CA LEU A 594 -12.01 -9.87 -3.45
C LEU A 594 -12.99 -9.90 -4.63
N GLU A 595 -12.56 -10.48 -5.75
CA GLU A 595 -13.37 -10.51 -6.97
C GLU A 595 -14.44 -11.61 -6.95
N PHE A 596 -14.13 -12.76 -6.35
CA PHE A 596 -14.98 -13.96 -6.29
C PHE A 596 -15.19 -14.38 -4.83
N GLN A 597 -15.72 -13.45 -4.00
CA GLN A 597 -15.83 -13.68 -2.55
C GLN A 597 -16.79 -14.80 -2.16
N ASP A 598 -17.72 -15.18 -3.04
CA ASP A 598 -18.67 -16.26 -2.81
C ASP A 598 -18.15 -17.64 -3.24
N ASP A 599 -16.92 -17.69 -3.80
CA ASP A 599 -16.26 -18.94 -4.18
C ASP A 599 -15.18 -19.31 -3.13
N PRO A 600 -15.41 -20.32 -2.29
CA PRO A 600 -14.47 -20.73 -1.25
C PRO A 600 -13.09 -21.13 -1.79
N ALA A 601 -12.99 -21.57 -3.05
CA ALA A 601 -11.71 -21.89 -3.67
C ALA A 601 -10.82 -20.65 -3.88
N CYS A 602 -11.41 -19.45 -3.88
CA CYS A 602 -10.70 -18.20 -4.10
C CYS A 602 -10.15 -17.55 -2.81
N GLU A 603 -10.56 -18.01 -1.62
CA GLU A 603 -10.26 -17.35 -0.35
C GLU A 603 -8.77 -17.26 -0.02
N ASP A 604 -8.00 -18.31 -0.35
CA ASP A 604 -6.58 -18.43 0.02
C ASP A 604 -5.63 -18.27 -1.17
N ILE A 605 -6.13 -18.01 -2.39
CA ILE A 605 -5.31 -17.92 -3.59
C ILE A 605 -4.49 -16.63 -3.59
N ASP A 606 -3.16 -16.76 -3.58
CA ASP A 606 -2.18 -15.67 -3.60
C ASP A 606 -1.16 -15.77 -4.77
N THR A 607 -1.37 -16.72 -5.70
CA THR A 607 -0.49 -16.98 -6.85
C THR A 607 -1.11 -16.58 -8.19
N GLN A 608 -2.30 -16.03 -8.17
CA GLN A 608 -3.00 -15.45 -9.32
C GLN A 608 -3.89 -14.29 -8.86
N TYR A 609 -4.30 -13.47 -9.80
CA TYR A 609 -5.10 -12.27 -9.52
C TYR A 609 -5.94 -11.87 -10.74
N MET A 610 -6.87 -10.96 -10.52
CA MET A 610 -7.54 -10.26 -11.60
C MET A 610 -6.85 -8.92 -11.85
N LEU A 611 -6.45 -8.66 -13.09
CA LEU A 611 -6.06 -7.33 -13.55
C LEU A 611 -7.32 -6.63 -14.06
N GLY A 612 -7.86 -5.72 -13.25
CA GLY A 612 -9.20 -5.18 -13.43
C GLY A 612 -10.29 -6.22 -13.17
N SER A 613 -11.45 -6.08 -13.82
CA SER A 613 -12.60 -6.98 -13.68
C SER A 613 -12.55 -8.21 -14.59
N ASP A 614 -11.75 -8.15 -15.68
CA ASP A 614 -11.98 -9.04 -16.85
C ASP A 614 -10.78 -9.89 -17.26
N LEU A 615 -9.57 -9.64 -16.71
CA LEU A 615 -8.36 -10.39 -17.02
C LEU A 615 -7.85 -11.15 -15.79
N LEU A 616 -7.88 -12.49 -15.85
CA LEU A 616 -7.21 -13.34 -14.87
C LEU A 616 -5.77 -13.56 -15.31
N VAL A 617 -4.83 -13.29 -14.40
CA VAL A 617 -3.39 -13.46 -14.60
C VAL A 617 -2.86 -14.46 -13.59
N ALA A 618 -2.22 -15.52 -14.05
CA ALA A 618 -1.51 -16.48 -13.19
C ALA A 618 -0.04 -16.53 -13.60
N PRO A 619 0.85 -15.78 -12.94
CA PRO A 619 2.28 -15.82 -13.21
C PRO A 619 2.88 -17.19 -12.95
N ILE A 620 4.01 -17.48 -13.58
CA ILE A 620 4.70 -18.77 -13.45
C ILE A 620 5.87 -18.61 -12.50
N PHE A 621 5.81 -19.26 -11.34
CA PHE A 621 6.79 -19.18 -10.26
C PHE A 621 7.72 -20.39 -10.18
N ARG A 622 8.03 -21.04 -11.32
CA ARG A 622 8.75 -22.32 -11.36
C ARG A 622 9.65 -22.41 -12.59
N GLU A 623 10.84 -22.98 -12.41
CA GLU A 623 11.81 -23.22 -13.48
C GLU A 623 11.32 -24.25 -14.52
N ASP A 624 10.44 -25.19 -14.11
CA ASP A 624 9.87 -26.20 -15.00
C ASP A 624 8.76 -25.64 -15.91
N SER A 625 8.52 -24.34 -15.86
CA SER A 625 7.54 -23.63 -16.68
C SER A 625 6.07 -24.09 -16.50
N VAL A 626 5.78 -24.76 -15.39
CA VAL A 626 4.43 -25.24 -15.04
C VAL A 626 3.66 -24.18 -14.28
N ALA A 627 2.49 -23.79 -14.78
CA ALA A 627 1.50 -23.01 -14.06
C ALA A 627 0.43 -23.93 -13.45
N ARG A 628 0.06 -23.67 -12.20
CA ARG A 628 -1.13 -24.21 -11.57
C ARG A 628 -2.07 -23.05 -11.24
N PHE A 629 -3.27 -23.06 -11.77
CA PHE A 629 -4.22 -21.96 -11.63
C PHE A 629 -5.66 -22.46 -11.53
N TYR A 630 -6.49 -21.68 -10.90
CA TYR A 630 -7.92 -21.92 -10.74
C TYR A 630 -8.72 -21.00 -11.66
N VAL A 631 -9.74 -21.53 -12.31
CA VAL A 631 -10.65 -20.77 -13.16
C VAL A 631 -11.99 -20.67 -12.44
N PRO A 632 -12.35 -19.49 -11.89
CA PRO A 632 -13.61 -19.28 -11.17
C PRO A 632 -14.80 -19.21 -12.13
N ASP A 633 -16.01 -19.41 -11.61
CA ASP A 633 -17.24 -19.08 -12.36
C ASP A 633 -17.34 -17.56 -12.56
N ALA A 634 -17.62 -17.14 -13.77
CA ALA A 634 -17.79 -15.72 -14.08
C ALA A 634 -19.02 -15.08 -13.41
N GLY A 635 -20.01 -15.90 -13.05
CA GLY A 635 -21.26 -15.49 -12.41
C GLY A 635 -22.22 -14.74 -13.32
N GLY A 636 -23.40 -14.39 -12.79
CA GLY A 636 -24.42 -13.62 -13.51
C GLY A 636 -24.88 -14.27 -14.81
N ASP A 637 -25.01 -13.45 -15.86
CA ASP A 637 -25.44 -13.91 -17.20
C ASP A 637 -24.42 -14.80 -17.91
N HIS A 638 -23.19 -14.91 -17.36
CA HIS A 638 -22.09 -15.69 -17.91
C HIS A 638 -21.71 -16.90 -17.04
N ALA A 639 -22.57 -17.27 -16.08
CA ALA A 639 -22.35 -18.43 -15.23
C ALA A 639 -22.17 -19.70 -16.06
N GLY A 640 -21.19 -20.54 -15.71
CA GLY A 640 -20.85 -21.77 -16.38
C GLY A 640 -20.20 -21.63 -17.77
N GLN A 641 -19.92 -20.40 -18.22
CA GLN A 641 -19.22 -20.20 -19.52
C GLN A 641 -17.71 -20.30 -19.35
N ALA A 642 -17.06 -20.87 -20.38
CA ALA A 642 -15.61 -21.04 -20.41
C ALA A 642 -14.88 -19.69 -20.57
N TRP A 643 -13.74 -19.55 -19.87
CA TRP A 643 -12.78 -18.46 -20.06
C TRP A 643 -11.85 -18.75 -21.22
N THR A 644 -11.36 -17.73 -21.89
CA THR A 644 -10.47 -17.89 -23.05
C THR A 644 -9.13 -17.25 -22.79
N ASN A 645 -8.03 -17.98 -22.99
CA ASN A 645 -6.68 -17.44 -22.91
C ASN A 645 -6.45 -16.45 -24.06
N LEU A 646 -6.10 -15.21 -23.71
CA LEU A 646 -5.89 -14.11 -24.65
C LEU A 646 -4.75 -14.37 -25.65
N LEU A 647 -3.71 -15.12 -25.22
CA LEU A 647 -2.50 -15.36 -26.02
C LEU A 647 -2.60 -16.59 -26.92
N THR A 648 -3.33 -17.63 -26.47
CA THR A 648 -3.39 -18.91 -27.16
C THR A 648 -4.74 -19.25 -27.77
N GLY A 649 -5.79 -18.53 -27.40
CA GLY A 649 -7.18 -18.85 -27.80
C GLY A 649 -7.77 -20.09 -27.14
N LYS A 650 -7.03 -20.78 -26.24
CA LYS A 650 -7.51 -21.97 -25.54
C LYS A 650 -8.60 -21.61 -24.53
N SER A 651 -9.67 -22.41 -24.48
CA SER A 651 -10.78 -22.27 -23.55
C SER A 651 -10.59 -23.15 -22.31
N TYR A 652 -11.08 -22.66 -21.16
CA TYR A 652 -10.99 -23.31 -19.85
C TYR A 652 -12.36 -23.27 -19.17
N GLU A 653 -12.86 -24.42 -18.76
CA GLU A 653 -14.12 -24.54 -18.03
C GLU A 653 -13.99 -24.00 -16.61
N PRO A 654 -15.00 -23.27 -16.07
CA PRO A 654 -14.96 -22.75 -14.72
C PRO A 654 -15.10 -23.84 -13.65
N GLY A 655 -14.73 -23.49 -12.41
CA GLY A 655 -14.82 -24.37 -11.25
C GLY A 655 -13.69 -25.40 -11.15
N HIS A 656 -12.63 -25.28 -11.95
CA HIS A 656 -11.55 -26.27 -12.04
C HIS A 656 -10.16 -25.69 -11.82
N TRP A 657 -9.29 -26.51 -11.24
CA TRP A 657 -7.86 -26.30 -11.22
C TRP A 657 -7.22 -26.90 -12.46
N TYR A 658 -6.32 -26.15 -13.08
CA TYR A 658 -5.52 -26.57 -14.22
C TYR A 658 -4.04 -26.59 -13.85
N THR A 659 -3.29 -27.51 -14.48
CA THR A 659 -1.84 -27.59 -14.37
C THR A 659 -1.28 -27.80 -15.77
N GLU A 660 -0.57 -26.82 -16.30
CA GLU A 660 -0.10 -26.80 -17.68
C GLU A 660 1.29 -26.17 -17.80
N THR A 661 2.02 -26.55 -18.83
CA THR A 661 3.34 -25.99 -19.17
C THR A 661 3.17 -24.89 -20.22
N PHE A 662 3.87 -23.79 -20.04
CA PHE A 662 3.88 -22.62 -20.92
C PHE A 662 5.32 -22.25 -21.31
N ASP A 663 5.53 -21.81 -22.54
CA ASP A 663 6.79 -21.20 -22.97
C ASP A 663 6.92 -19.74 -22.40
N TYR A 664 7.99 -19.03 -22.79
CA TYR A 664 8.19 -17.64 -22.32
C TYR A 664 7.34 -16.61 -23.06
N HIS A 665 6.62 -16.99 -24.12
CA HIS A 665 5.71 -16.13 -24.89
C HIS A 665 4.26 -16.26 -24.42
N THR A 666 3.97 -17.24 -23.55
CA THR A 666 2.62 -17.55 -23.08
C THR A 666 2.58 -17.75 -21.57
N LEU A 667 1.41 -17.52 -20.98
CA LEU A 667 1.05 -17.82 -19.59
C LEU A 667 -0.48 -17.91 -19.49
N PRO A 668 -1.05 -18.36 -18.36
CA PRO A 668 -2.47 -18.21 -18.13
C PRO A 668 -2.85 -16.73 -18.02
N LEU A 669 -3.36 -16.17 -19.12
CA LEU A 669 -3.94 -14.83 -19.23
C LEU A 669 -5.34 -14.98 -19.78
N LEU A 670 -6.33 -15.12 -18.89
CA LEU A 670 -7.69 -15.51 -19.28
C LEU A 670 -8.63 -14.31 -19.31
N VAL A 671 -9.37 -14.21 -20.40
CA VAL A 671 -10.44 -13.21 -20.58
C VAL A 671 -11.72 -13.76 -20.00
N ARG A 672 -12.36 -12.97 -19.13
CA ARG A 672 -13.67 -13.30 -18.56
C ARG A 672 -14.74 -13.43 -19.65
N PRO A 673 -15.63 -14.43 -19.61
CA PRO A 673 -16.73 -14.53 -20.57
C PRO A 673 -17.55 -13.23 -20.64
N GLY A 674 -17.83 -12.78 -21.86
CA GLY A 674 -18.60 -11.55 -22.13
C GLY A 674 -17.80 -10.25 -22.02
N ALA A 675 -16.52 -10.28 -21.65
CA ALA A 675 -15.69 -9.08 -21.55
C ALA A 675 -15.31 -8.49 -22.92
N ASP A 676 -15.33 -7.15 -23.02
CA ASP A 676 -14.77 -6.37 -24.14
C ASP A 676 -13.59 -5.54 -23.64
N LEU A 677 -12.37 -6.00 -23.89
CA LEU A 677 -11.14 -5.35 -23.44
C LEU A 677 -10.82 -4.05 -24.21
N LYS A 678 -11.48 -3.78 -25.32
CA LYS A 678 -11.22 -2.59 -26.18
C LYS A 678 -9.73 -2.38 -26.49
N MET A 679 -9.02 -3.45 -26.77
CA MET A 679 -7.59 -3.43 -27.05
C MET A 679 -7.28 -2.67 -28.34
N LEU A 680 -6.16 -1.95 -28.35
CA LEU A 680 -5.54 -1.45 -29.57
C LEU A 680 -4.98 -2.59 -30.41
N SER A 681 -4.90 -2.39 -31.74
CA SER A 681 -4.23 -3.35 -32.63
C SER A 681 -2.70 -3.18 -32.57
N GLU A 682 -1.95 -4.11 -33.15
CA GLU A 682 -0.50 -3.96 -33.31
C GLU A 682 -0.16 -2.80 -34.27
N GLU A 683 -0.98 -2.58 -35.28
CA GLU A 683 -0.84 -1.46 -36.22
C GLU A 683 -0.98 -0.12 -35.51
N ASP A 684 -1.94 0.01 -34.58
CA ASP A 684 -2.11 1.24 -33.77
C ASP A 684 -0.84 1.51 -32.94
N ILE A 685 -0.23 0.46 -32.36
CA ILE A 685 1.01 0.60 -31.58
C ILE A 685 2.18 0.99 -32.51
N ASP A 686 2.29 0.39 -33.68
CA ASP A 686 3.32 0.76 -34.67
C ASP A 686 3.17 2.21 -35.12
N GLU A 687 1.96 2.70 -35.33
CA GLU A 687 1.72 4.13 -35.65
C GLU A 687 2.14 5.06 -34.52
N GLN A 688 1.79 4.70 -33.27
CA GLN A 688 2.20 5.46 -32.07
C GLN A 688 3.74 5.44 -31.92
N CYS A 689 4.39 4.31 -32.14
CA CYS A 689 5.84 4.17 -32.12
C CYS A 689 6.50 5.07 -33.16
N LYS A 690 6.06 5.02 -34.41
CA LYS A 690 6.58 5.86 -35.51
C LYS A 690 6.44 7.37 -35.22
N ALA A 691 5.30 7.77 -34.65
CA ALA A 691 5.08 9.17 -34.28
C ALA A 691 6.06 9.69 -33.21
N ARG A 692 6.66 8.80 -32.44
CA ARG A 692 7.66 9.09 -31.39
C ARG A 692 9.10 8.75 -31.82
N GLY A 693 9.33 8.37 -33.09
CA GLY A 693 10.63 7.90 -33.56
C GLY A 693 11.11 6.59 -32.93
N ILE A 694 10.18 5.74 -32.51
CA ILE A 694 10.45 4.41 -31.95
C ILE A 694 10.32 3.38 -33.08
N ALA A 695 11.17 2.36 -33.11
CA ALA A 695 11.10 1.26 -34.05
C ALA A 695 9.77 0.48 -33.91
N THR A 696 9.18 0.10 -35.04
CA THR A 696 8.08 -0.87 -35.06
C THR A 696 8.56 -2.24 -34.58
N ALA A 697 7.63 -3.19 -34.35
CA ALA A 697 8.01 -4.53 -33.96
C ALA A 697 8.97 -5.19 -34.96
N GLU A 698 8.72 -5.04 -36.27
CA GLU A 698 9.56 -5.63 -37.33
C GLU A 698 10.92 -4.93 -37.43
N GLU A 699 10.96 -3.59 -37.38
CA GLU A 699 12.21 -2.84 -37.38
C GLU A 699 13.06 -3.18 -36.15
N GLY A 700 12.43 -3.32 -34.99
CA GLY A 700 13.10 -3.70 -33.74
C GLY A 700 13.70 -5.10 -33.79
N ARG A 701 13.02 -6.07 -34.42
CA ARG A 701 13.61 -7.41 -34.66
C ARG A 701 14.83 -7.34 -35.55
N ARG A 702 14.74 -6.61 -36.67
CA ARG A 702 15.90 -6.42 -37.57
C ARG A 702 17.07 -5.71 -36.88
N TYR A 703 16.78 -4.75 -36.02
CA TYR A 703 17.83 -4.09 -35.22
C TYR A 703 18.49 -5.07 -34.24
N ALA A 704 17.69 -5.89 -33.53
CA ALA A 704 18.19 -6.87 -32.59
C ALA A 704 19.08 -7.95 -33.28
N GLU A 705 18.73 -8.41 -34.50
CA GLU A 705 19.55 -9.32 -35.30
C GLU A 705 20.93 -8.73 -35.63
N GLN A 706 21.02 -7.41 -35.86
CA GLN A 706 22.26 -6.70 -36.13
C GLN A 706 23.05 -6.36 -34.86
N HIS A 707 22.38 -6.33 -33.71
CA HIS A 707 22.93 -6.02 -32.39
C HIS A 707 22.52 -7.10 -31.40
N PRO A 708 23.04 -8.33 -31.56
CA PRO A 708 22.64 -9.47 -30.73
C PRO A 708 22.88 -9.21 -29.26
N ALA A 709 22.07 -9.83 -28.44
CA ALA A 709 22.21 -9.79 -26.99
C ALA A 709 23.55 -10.38 -26.55
N VAL A 710 24.09 -9.89 -25.47
CA VAL A 710 25.31 -10.42 -24.84
C VAL A 710 24.88 -11.39 -23.76
N ASP A 711 25.47 -12.55 -23.73
CA ASP A 711 25.36 -13.43 -22.55
C ASP A 711 26.19 -12.84 -21.42
N TYR A 712 25.47 -12.28 -20.43
CA TYR A 712 26.09 -11.60 -19.29
C TYR A 712 26.38 -12.56 -18.15
#